data_e2a1495796b9b456c483a66adb56210a
#
_entry.id   e2a1495796b9b456c483a66adb56210a
#
_cell.length_a   1.000
_cell.length_b   1.000
_cell.length_c   1.000
_cell.angle_alpha   90.00
_cell.angle_beta   90.00
_cell.angle_gamma   90.00
#
_symmetry.space_group_name_H-M   'P 1'
#
loop_
_entity.id
_entity.type
_entity.pdbx_description
1 polymer ?
#
loop_
_entity_poly.entity_id
_entity_poly.type
_entity_poly.pdbx_seq_one_letter_code
_entity_poly.pdbx_strand_id
1 'polypeptide(L)'
;MVSKLKSPKAEAAPYTLNPAPYTLYLVFAFCDVALPVPLDRAFTYALGDATPAVGARVLVPFRNEKMTGIVLRVHDEPPPVEAKPILNILDEESILSPQLLELAQWIAQYYIAPVGEVLRAMVPLMSEVRKQVLYRITDLGREALFAGAEQGSSRRSRLSPAEQDTEYKVLNYLENGEAVRVATLRSTTGAGHHLLTGMLRKKWIGRETTAAPRDARRTVRYAVLVEEARLPKINGNQQAILAELAGSGGELPVAELRRLDVPVSTLATLVKRELVKIEDRPADFHLTQLSTLHRPVHALNTAQQAAFDTITAAVETAEFRPHLLHGVTGSGKTAVYLAAMQRALDRGKSAILLVPEIGLTPAMAAQLHHAFGSEVALLHSALTPEERAEQWHRIRKSEARVVVGTRSAIFAPVENLGLIVVDEEHDSSYKQESMPRYHARDTAVMRAKLAGATIVLGSATPSLESWHNTRRGKYAQIEMHERVMHRPLPLVELVDMRREFQETGQEHLFSRALIDQTQATLDRGEQAIILLNRRGYSFVVMCRACGEKLQCENCSISLTYHKPVLASHDRAPVGQRLECHYCGYKRTVPKRCFKCDSEHLYFLGAGSQQGEERLQEIFPGARIGRMDRDTVRGRSDMERLLMRLHSGEINLLVGTQMIAKGHDIHGVTLVGVVGADFALGLPDFRAAERVFQLLTQVSGRAGRGELPGTVLVQTYHPDHYAIECAAKHDFHTLVEREMKYRKWMHYPPYVALANVIIQSSRLEEAAAWAASLGRWFQSTHLDGVRVLGPATAPIARIKRIYRFHLVLKAGKRQALARTLRLALAEADTLSIPRRNLIVDVDAVNLM
;
A
#
# COMPACT_ATOMS: atom_id res chain seq x y z
N MET A 1 40.97 -28.79 65.09
CA MET A 1 41.57 -30.10 64.95
C MET A 1 41.63 -30.46 63.49
N VAL A 2 42.65 -30.14 62.78
CA VAL A 2 43.92 -30.83 62.52
C VAL A 2 43.72 -32.30 62.08
N SER A 3 43.89 -32.54 60.78
CA SER A 3 44.94 -33.50 60.37
C SER A 3 45.18 -33.35 58.85
N LYS A 4 46.42 -33.10 58.56
CA LYS A 4 47.15 -33.17 57.32
C LYS A 4 47.24 -34.61 56.83
N LEU A 5 47.21 -34.83 55.53
CA LEU A 5 47.93 -35.90 54.88
C LEU A 5 48.53 -35.44 53.54
N LYS A 6 49.76 -35.76 53.34
CA LYS A 6 50.75 -35.34 52.36
C LYS A 6 50.51 -36.00 50.98
N SER A 7 50.87 -35.32 49.96
CA SER A 7 51.16 -35.78 48.61
C SER A 7 52.42 -36.60 48.46
N PRO A 8 52.51 -37.37 47.37
CA PRO A 8 53.82 -37.52 46.75
C PRO A 8 53.93 -36.87 45.40
N LYS A 9 55.14 -36.33 45.19
CA LYS A 9 55.62 -35.73 43.94
C LYS A 9 55.83 -36.85 42.89
N ALA A 10 55.47 -36.59 41.63
CA ALA A 10 56.05 -37.22 40.46
C ALA A 10 56.38 -36.17 39.42
N GLU A 11 57.50 -36.30 38.80
CA GLU A 11 58.24 -35.36 37.98
C GLU A 11 57.64 -35.11 36.65
N ALA A 12 57.86 -33.90 36.17
CA ALA A 12 57.41 -33.36 34.89
C ALA A 12 58.33 -33.76 33.73
N ALA A 13 57.76 -34.17 32.63
CA ALA A 13 58.33 -34.05 31.27
C ALA A 13 57.52 -33.05 30.38
N PRO A 14 58.15 -32.19 29.62
CA PRO A 14 57.48 -31.16 28.91
C PRO A 14 57.03 -31.68 27.53
N TYR A 15 55.76 -31.87 27.35
CA TYR A 15 55.14 -31.88 25.96
C TYR A 15 54.51 -30.54 25.68
N THR A 16 55.22 -29.78 24.87
CA THR A 16 54.66 -28.59 24.20
C THR A 16 53.65 -29.07 23.17
N LEU A 17 52.38 -29.01 23.49
CA LEU A 17 51.27 -29.06 22.53
C LEU A 17 50.83 -27.64 22.26
N ASN A 18 51.12 -27.14 21.03
CA ASN A 18 50.47 -25.97 20.47
C ASN A 18 48.97 -26.22 20.41
N PRO A 19 48.10 -25.42 21.03
CA PRO A 19 46.68 -25.48 20.74
C PRO A 19 46.44 -24.71 19.45
N ALA A 20 46.23 -25.43 18.34
CA ALA A 20 45.52 -24.84 17.21
C ALA A 20 44.11 -24.40 17.72
N PRO A 21 43.64 -23.23 17.33
CA PRO A 21 42.33 -22.80 17.74
C PRO A 21 41.27 -23.70 17.08
N TYR A 22 40.75 -24.64 17.85
CA TYR A 22 39.51 -25.32 17.49
C TYR A 22 38.38 -24.28 17.56
N THR A 23 38.04 -23.70 16.43
CA THR A 23 36.76 -23.02 16.28
C THR A 23 35.70 -24.08 16.38
N LEU A 24 35.08 -24.21 17.55
CA LEU A 24 33.87 -25.02 17.72
C LEU A 24 32.80 -24.47 16.80
N TYR A 25 32.64 -25.06 15.63
CA TYR A 25 31.46 -24.86 14.82
C TYR A 25 30.31 -25.50 15.61
N LEU A 26 29.47 -24.66 16.21
CA LEU A 26 28.17 -25.11 16.73
C LEU A 26 27.34 -25.58 15.52
N VAL A 27 27.22 -26.91 15.38
CA VAL A 27 26.41 -27.53 14.35
C VAL A 27 24.98 -27.58 14.89
N PHE A 28 24.15 -26.64 14.47
CA PHE A 28 22.73 -26.65 14.80
C PHE A 28 22.01 -27.74 14.01
N ALA A 29 21.00 -28.37 14.61
CA ALA A 29 20.21 -29.42 13.99
C ALA A 29 18.92 -28.93 13.34
N PHE A 30 18.40 -27.79 13.80
CA PHE A 30 17.08 -27.28 13.38
C PHE A 30 17.07 -25.79 13.14
N CYS A 31 16.10 -25.33 12.32
CA CYS A 31 15.80 -23.92 12.20
C CYS A 31 14.27 -23.67 12.22
N ASP A 32 13.88 -22.55 12.83
CA ASP A 32 12.51 -22.05 12.81
C ASP A 32 12.33 -21.11 11.61
N VAL A 33 11.38 -21.42 10.75
CA VAL A 33 11.11 -20.69 9.51
C VAL A 33 9.72 -20.06 9.54
N ALA A 34 9.64 -18.76 9.29
CA ALA A 34 8.41 -18.04 9.10
C ALA A 34 7.92 -18.20 7.66
N LEU A 35 6.74 -18.77 7.48
CA LEU A 35 6.11 -18.98 6.18
C LEU A 35 4.99 -17.95 5.93
N PRO A 36 4.76 -17.51 4.69
CA PRO A 36 3.68 -16.59 4.33
C PRO A 36 2.31 -17.31 4.30
N VAL A 37 1.89 -17.75 5.46
CA VAL A 37 0.62 -18.45 5.70
C VAL A 37 -0.15 -17.77 6.83
N PRO A 38 -1.49 -17.85 6.87
CA PRO A 38 -2.31 -17.18 7.89
C PRO A 38 -2.28 -17.94 9.24
N LEU A 39 -1.10 -18.38 9.66
CA LEU A 39 -0.86 -19.09 10.93
C LEU A 39 0.19 -18.31 11.73
N ASP A 40 -0.14 -18.01 12.98
CA ASP A 40 0.71 -17.21 13.87
C ASP A 40 1.72 -18.11 14.60
N ARG A 41 2.57 -18.80 13.81
CA ARG A 41 3.67 -19.62 14.33
C ARG A 41 4.78 -19.77 13.29
N ALA A 42 6.01 -19.96 13.75
CA ALA A 42 7.09 -20.49 12.94
C ALA A 42 6.98 -22.02 12.81
N PHE A 43 7.65 -22.56 11.82
CA PHE A 43 7.70 -23.99 11.53
C PHE A 43 9.14 -24.46 11.62
N THR A 44 9.38 -25.51 12.42
CA THR A 44 10.72 -26.08 12.61
C THR A 44 11.05 -27.06 11.49
N TYR A 45 12.24 -26.88 10.90
CA TYR A 45 12.79 -27.73 9.85
C TYR A 45 14.15 -28.26 10.25
N ALA A 46 14.49 -29.47 9.82
CA ALA A 46 15.81 -30.05 10.02
C ALA A 46 16.82 -29.40 9.06
N LEU A 47 18.01 -29.13 9.56
CA LEU A 47 19.16 -28.69 8.79
C LEU A 47 19.89 -29.86 8.14
N GLY A 48 20.48 -29.64 6.98
CA GLY A 48 21.43 -30.56 6.35
C GLY A 48 22.86 -30.13 6.68
N ASP A 49 23.75 -30.30 5.69
CA ASP A 49 25.18 -29.98 5.85
C ASP A 49 25.47 -28.46 5.95
N ALA A 50 24.52 -27.61 5.59
CA ALA A 50 24.68 -26.17 5.61
C ALA A 50 23.68 -25.49 6.56
N THR A 51 24.16 -24.54 7.36
CA THR A 51 23.38 -23.76 8.32
C THR A 51 23.01 -22.41 7.71
N PRO A 52 21.72 -22.09 7.49
CA PRO A 52 21.31 -20.81 6.95
C PRO A 52 21.49 -19.67 7.98
N ALA A 53 21.80 -18.48 7.52
CA ALA A 53 21.81 -17.31 8.37
C ALA A 53 20.40 -16.93 8.85
N VAL A 54 20.27 -16.43 10.07
CA VAL A 54 19.01 -15.84 10.56
C VAL A 54 18.67 -14.63 9.69
N GLY A 55 17.43 -14.57 9.16
CA GLY A 55 17.01 -13.57 8.20
C GLY A 55 17.25 -13.94 6.73
N ALA A 56 17.87 -15.08 6.43
CA ALA A 56 18.01 -15.61 5.07
C ALA A 56 16.73 -16.30 4.61
N ARG A 57 16.51 -16.33 3.29
CA ARG A 57 15.41 -17.09 2.67
C ARG A 57 15.81 -18.54 2.49
N VAL A 58 14.88 -19.43 2.81
CA VAL A 58 15.02 -20.87 2.59
C VAL A 58 13.80 -21.39 1.83
N LEU A 59 14.02 -22.40 1.01
CA LEU A 59 12.96 -23.16 0.37
C LEU A 59 12.64 -24.39 1.21
N VAL A 60 11.39 -24.54 1.61
CA VAL A 60 10.95 -25.61 2.50
C VAL A 60 9.70 -26.33 1.96
N PRO A 61 9.49 -27.61 2.30
CA PRO A 61 8.26 -28.31 1.99
C PRO A 61 7.18 -27.91 2.98
N PHE A 62 6.02 -27.43 2.48
CA PHE A 62 4.87 -27.13 3.32
C PHE A 62 3.61 -27.75 2.71
N ARG A 63 3.00 -28.73 3.43
CA ARG A 63 1.92 -29.57 2.88
C ARG A 63 2.38 -30.25 1.56
N ASN A 64 1.67 -29.96 0.46
CA ASN A 64 1.97 -30.50 -0.90
C ASN A 64 2.69 -29.47 -1.79
N GLU A 65 3.18 -28.37 -1.22
CA GLU A 65 3.85 -27.31 -1.96
C GLU A 65 5.25 -27.04 -1.40
N LYS A 66 6.10 -26.43 -2.23
CA LYS A 66 7.37 -25.85 -1.81
C LYS A 66 7.18 -24.35 -1.62
N MET A 67 7.56 -23.85 -0.45
CA MET A 67 7.37 -22.43 -0.08
C MET A 67 8.69 -21.80 0.31
N THR A 68 8.84 -20.52 -0.02
CA THR A 68 9.94 -19.70 0.48
C THR A 68 9.54 -19.13 1.84
N GLY A 69 10.39 -19.33 2.83
CA GLY A 69 10.27 -18.74 4.15
C GLY A 69 11.53 -18.02 4.57
N ILE A 70 11.48 -17.34 5.70
CA ILE A 70 12.61 -16.61 6.29
C ILE A 70 12.98 -17.27 7.61
N VAL A 71 14.26 -17.53 7.81
CA VAL A 71 14.80 -18.13 9.04
C VAL A 71 14.72 -17.12 10.18
N LEU A 72 14.06 -17.49 11.27
CA LEU A 72 13.94 -16.67 12.47
C LEU A 72 14.94 -17.06 13.57
N ARG A 73 15.23 -18.35 13.68
CA ARG A 73 16.14 -18.92 14.72
C ARG A 73 16.79 -20.18 14.20
N VAL A 74 18.01 -20.44 14.63
CA VAL A 74 18.71 -21.69 14.44
C VAL A 74 19.01 -22.29 15.83
N HIS A 75 18.76 -23.58 16.06
CA HIS A 75 18.80 -24.19 17.39
C HIS A 75 18.94 -25.74 17.34
N ASP A 76 19.15 -26.34 18.49
CA ASP A 76 19.27 -27.79 18.65
C ASP A 76 18.06 -28.44 19.34
N GLU A 77 17.03 -27.65 19.67
CA GLU A 77 15.84 -28.16 20.33
C GLU A 77 15.01 -29.02 19.37
N PRO A 78 14.84 -30.33 19.59
CA PRO A 78 14.05 -31.19 18.71
C PRO A 78 12.57 -30.82 18.79
N PRO A 79 11.87 -30.70 17.65
CA PRO A 79 10.44 -30.46 17.67
C PRO A 79 9.67 -31.71 18.12
N PRO A 80 8.41 -31.54 18.61
CA PRO A 80 7.59 -32.68 19.06
C PRO A 80 7.14 -33.63 17.92
N VAL A 81 7.38 -33.24 16.68
CA VAL A 81 7.06 -34.01 15.47
C VAL A 81 8.30 -34.04 14.60
N GLU A 82 8.54 -35.14 13.87
CA GLU A 82 9.66 -35.27 12.94
C GLU A 82 9.74 -34.08 11.98
N ALA A 83 10.88 -33.39 12.01
CA ALA A 83 11.12 -32.21 11.20
C ALA A 83 11.48 -32.61 9.75
N LYS A 84 10.79 -32.04 8.79
CA LYS A 84 11.16 -32.17 7.37
C LYS A 84 12.44 -31.38 7.10
N PRO A 85 13.31 -31.83 6.19
CA PRO A 85 14.52 -31.09 5.84
C PRO A 85 14.19 -29.83 5.03
N ILE A 86 15.04 -28.80 5.16
CA ILE A 86 15.07 -27.69 4.22
C ILE A 86 15.47 -28.20 2.83
N LEU A 87 14.89 -27.64 1.78
CA LEU A 87 15.17 -28.09 0.40
C LEU A 87 16.32 -27.29 -0.23
N ASN A 88 16.43 -26.02 0.07
CA ASN A 88 17.50 -25.16 -0.43
C ASN A 88 17.64 -23.89 0.42
N ILE A 89 18.86 -23.42 0.59
CA ILE A 89 19.18 -22.08 1.11
C ILE A 89 19.26 -21.14 -0.10
N LEU A 90 18.48 -20.07 -0.10
CA LEU A 90 18.37 -19.14 -1.24
C LEU A 90 19.33 -17.95 -1.09
N ASP A 91 19.69 -17.60 0.13
CA ASP A 91 20.62 -16.52 0.44
C ASP A 91 21.73 -17.04 1.36
N GLU A 92 22.98 -16.76 0.99
CA GLU A 92 24.14 -17.13 1.81
C GLU A 92 24.23 -16.28 3.09
N GLU A 93 23.78 -15.01 2.99
CA GLU A 93 23.75 -14.06 4.09
C GLU A 93 22.33 -13.64 4.44
N SER A 94 22.17 -13.04 5.61
CA SER A 94 20.91 -12.40 5.99
C SER A 94 20.52 -11.29 5.02
N ILE A 95 19.26 -11.30 4.56
CA ILE A 95 18.71 -10.22 3.75
C ILE A 95 17.97 -9.14 4.58
N LEU A 96 17.78 -9.40 5.86
CA LEU A 96 17.15 -8.51 6.82
C LEU A 96 18.07 -8.24 8.02
N SER A 97 18.30 -6.98 8.35
CA SER A 97 19.04 -6.63 9.55
C SER A 97 18.32 -7.11 10.82
N PRO A 98 19.04 -7.30 11.95
CA PRO A 98 18.42 -7.65 13.23
C PRO A 98 17.30 -6.68 13.62
N GLN A 99 17.47 -5.36 13.37
CA GLN A 99 16.45 -4.35 13.64
C GLN A 99 15.20 -4.54 12.78
N LEU A 100 15.32 -4.98 11.52
CA LEU A 100 14.17 -5.28 10.65
C LEU A 100 13.46 -6.56 11.08
N LEU A 101 14.17 -7.56 11.58
CA LEU A 101 13.57 -8.77 12.16
C LEU A 101 12.80 -8.44 13.45
N GLU A 102 13.37 -7.60 14.32
CA GLU A 102 12.68 -7.12 15.52
C GLU A 102 11.45 -6.28 15.18
N LEU A 103 11.55 -5.42 14.15
CA LEU A 103 10.42 -4.66 13.63
C LEU A 103 9.31 -5.59 13.09
N ALA A 104 9.66 -6.67 12.40
CA ALA A 104 8.70 -7.66 11.92
C ALA A 104 7.95 -8.34 13.07
N GLN A 105 8.64 -8.71 14.13
CA GLN A 105 8.04 -9.29 15.34
C GLN A 105 7.13 -8.27 16.04
N TRP A 106 7.57 -7.02 16.16
CA TRP A 106 6.76 -5.96 16.72
C TRP A 106 5.45 -5.73 15.92
N ILE A 107 5.54 -5.67 14.57
CA ILE A 107 4.36 -5.54 13.70
C ILE A 107 3.42 -6.73 13.92
N ALA A 108 3.93 -7.94 13.94
CA ALA A 108 3.14 -9.15 14.17
C ALA A 108 2.39 -9.10 15.50
N GLN A 109 3.06 -8.69 16.56
CA GLN A 109 2.47 -8.58 17.90
C GLN A 109 1.49 -7.43 18.03
N TYR A 110 1.84 -6.26 17.46
CA TYR A 110 1.06 -5.04 17.61
C TYR A 110 -0.22 -5.07 16.79
N TYR A 111 -0.15 -5.52 15.52
CA TYR A 111 -1.27 -5.56 14.60
C TYR A 111 -1.96 -6.93 14.55
N ILE A 112 -1.55 -7.87 15.41
CA ILE A 112 -2.11 -9.22 15.47
C ILE A 112 -2.05 -9.90 14.10
N ALA A 113 -0.89 -9.90 13.50
CA ALA A 113 -0.65 -10.43 12.16
C ALA A 113 0.34 -11.59 12.21
N PRO A 114 0.17 -12.66 11.41
CA PRO A 114 1.16 -13.73 11.30
C PRO A 114 2.51 -13.18 10.85
N VAL A 115 3.58 -13.54 11.56
CA VAL A 115 4.94 -13.02 11.29
C VAL A 115 5.43 -13.33 9.88
N GLY A 116 5.07 -14.49 9.31
CA GLY A 116 5.42 -14.84 7.93
C GLY A 116 4.75 -13.95 6.89
N GLU A 117 3.52 -13.48 7.13
CA GLU A 117 2.84 -12.49 6.29
C GLU A 117 3.48 -11.09 6.41
N VAL A 118 3.97 -10.75 7.61
CA VAL A 118 4.72 -9.50 7.81
C VAL A 118 6.02 -9.52 7.02
N LEU A 119 6.81 -10.58 7.16
CA LEU A 119 8.09 -10.74 6.46
C LEU A 119 7.92 -10.77 4.94
N ARG A 120 6.84 -11.41 4.44
CA ARG A 120 6.48 -11.38 3.01
C ARG A 120 6.22 -9.96 2.52
N ALA A 121 5.59 -9.12 3.34
CA ALA A 121 5.34 -7.72 2.98
C ALA A 121 6.59 -6.84 3.04
N MET A 122 7.57 -7.22 3.87
CA MET A 122 8.84 -6.52 4.02
C MET A 122 9.84 -6.82 2.91
N VAL A 123 9.85 -8.06 2.38
CA VAL A 123 10.83 -8.53 1.40
C VAL A 123 10.21 -8.64 0.01
N PRO A 124 10.47 -7.71 -0.91
CA PRO A 124 9.85 -7.68 -2.23
C PRO A 124 10.56 -8.56 -3.28
N LEU A 125 11.31 -9.58 -2.86
CA LEU A 125 12.18 -10.40 -3.72
C LEU A 125 11.51 -11.66 -4.29
N MET A 126 10.20 -11.63 -4.49
CA MET A 126 9.43 -12.77 -5.04
C MET A 126 9.77 -13.08 -6.51
N SER A 127 10.25 -12.09 -7.28
CA SER A 127 10.68 -12.27 -8.67
C SER A 127 11.97 -13.05 -8.84
N GLU A 128 12.79 -13.15 -7.79
CA GLU A 128 14.04 -13.89 -7.78
C GLU A 128 13.86 -15.40 -7.61
N VAL A 129 12.65 -15.84 -7.30
CA VAL A 129 12.33 -17.26 -7.17
C VAL A 129 11.41 -17.67 -8.30
N ARG A 130 11.95 -18.37 -9.29
CA ARG A 130 11.16 -18.88 -10.39
C ARG A 130 10.47 -20.18 -9.99
N LYS A 131 9.16 -20.14 -9.79
CA LYS A 131 8.36 -21.34 -9.65
C LYS A 131 8.18 -21.97 -11.03
N GLN A 132 8.69 -23.16 -11.21
CA GLN A 132 8.48 -23.97 -12.43
C GLN A 132 7.55 -25.13 -12.11
N VAL A 133 6.50 -25.26 -12.89
CA VAL A 133 5.62 -26.43 -12.82
C VAL A 133 6.17 -27.46 -13.78
N LEU A 134 6.51 -28.61 -13.24
CA LEU A 134 6.97 -29.79 -13.96
C LEU A 134 5.90 -30.86 -13.87
N TYR A 135 5.80 -31.68 -14.90
CA TYR A 135 4.99 -32.88 -14.88
C TYR A 135 5.87 -34.11 -15.01
N ARG A 136 5.54 -35.12 -14.22
CA ARG A 136 6.19 -36.45 -14.25
C ARG A 136 5.12 -37.51 -14.42
N ILE A 137 5.43 -38.60 -15.11
CA ILE A 137 4.57 -39.79 -15.18
C ILE A 137 4.49 -40.46 -13.81
N THR A 138 3.32 -40.97 -13.47
CA THR A 138 3.10 -41.79 -12.26
C THR A 138 3.05 -43.27 -12.63
N ASP A 139 3.03 -44.14 -11.61
CA ASP A 139 2.90 -45.60 -11.89
C ASP A 139 1.59 -45.91 -12.60
N LEU A 140 0.46 -45.28 -12.24
CA LEU A 140 -0.81 -45.36 -12.96
C LEU A 140 -0.74 -44.83 -14.41
N GLY A 141 0.14 -43.83 -14.62
CA GLY A 141 0.39 -43.32 -15.97
C GLY A 141 1.19 -44.27 -16.82
N ARG A 142 2.16 -45.00 -16.25
CA ARG A 142 2.91 -46.07 -16.92
C ARG A 142 2.01 -47.25 -17.26
N GLU A 143 1.17 -47.69 -16.32
CA GLU A 143 0.15 -48.72 -16.59
C GLU A 143 -0.78 -48.32 -17.74
N ALA A 144 -1.23 -47.06 -17.77
CA ALA A 144 -2.07 -46.56 -18.85
C ALA A 144 -1.34 -46.50 -20.20
N LEU A 145 -0.03 -46.15 -20.20
CA LEU A 145 0.81 -46.17 -21.42
C LEU A 145 0.94 -47.58 -21.99
N PHE A 146 1.24 -48.58 -21.14
CA PHE A 146 1.38 -49.99 -21.58
C PHE A 146 0.04 -50.59 -21.95
N ALA A 147 -1.05 -50.33 -21.19
CA ALA A 147 -2.39 -50.84 -21.55
C ALA A 147 -2.91 -50.24 -22.88
N GLY A 148 -2.53 -49.01 -23.22
CA GLY A 148 -2.85 -48.38 -24.50
C GLY A 148 -2.08 -48.99 -25.69
N ALA A 149 -0.90 -49.58 -25.43
CA ALA A 149 -0.11 -50.28 -26.44
C ALA A 149 -0.68 -51.70 -26.78
N GLU A 150 -1.34 -52.36 -25.81
CA GLU A 150 -1.89 -53.73 -25.99
C GLU A 150 -3.36 -53.78 -26.42
N GLN A 151 -4.14 -52.74 -26.18
CA GLN A 151 -5.58 -52.72 -26.44
C GLN A 151 -5.96 -51.61 -27.42
N GLY A 152 -6.11 -51.93 -28.66
CA GLY A 152 -6.83 -51.09 -29.63
C GLY A 152 -8.24 -50.73 -29.11
N SER A 153 -8.45 -49.44 -28.84
CA SER A 153 -9.71 -48.71 -28.72
C SER A 153 -10.99 -49.43 -28.30
N SER A 154 -11.13 -49.86 -27.06
CA SER A 154 -12.45 -50.24 -26.55
C SER A 154 -12.69 -49.84 -25.09
N ARG A 155 -12.63 -48.57 -24.79
CA ARG A 155 -13.32 -48.03 -23.62
C ARG A 155 -13.92 -46.67 -23.95
N ARG A 156 -15.21 -46.42 -23.59
CA ARG A 156 -15.97 -45.20 -23.73
C ARG A 156 -15.22 -43.98 -23.09
N SER A 157 -14.25 -43.47 -23.84
CA SER A 157 -13.61 -42.21 -23.51
C SER A 157 -14.50 -41.09 -24.04
N ARG A 158 -14.67 -40.01 -23.25
CA ARG A 158 -15.33 -38.76 -23.70
C ARG A 158 -14.42 -37.90 -24.58
N LEU A 159 -13.20 -38.36 -24.87
CA LEU A 159 -12.20 -37.63 -25.63
C LEU A 159 -12.26 -38.09 -27.10
N SER A 160 -12.00 -37.15 -27.99
CA SER A 160 -11.86 -37.43 -29.42
C SER A 160 -10.63 -38.32 -29.70
N PRO A 161 -10.57 -39.04 -30.82
CA PRO A 161 -9.40 -39.82 -31.19
C PRO A 161 -8.08 -39.03 -31.22
N ALA A 162 -8.15 -37.77 -31.64
CA ALA A 162 -6.99 -36.87 -31.66
C ALA A 162 -6.51 -36.48 -30.23
N GLU A 163 -7.44 -36.33 -29.28
CA GLU A 163 -7.09 -36.07 -27.89
C GLU A 163 -6.51 -37.31 -27.20
N GLN A 164 -6.99 -38.49 -27.54
CA GLN A 164 -6.43 -39.77 -27.06
C GLN A 164 -5.01 -39.97 -27.55
N ASP A 165 -4.74 -39.71 -28.85
CA ASP A 165 -3.39 -39.72 -29.41
C ASP A 165 -2.46 -38.73 -28.69
N THR A 166 -2.98 -37.57 -28.34
CA THR A 166 -2.22 -36.56 -27.59
C THR A 166 -1.95 -37.00 -26.14
N GLU A 167 -2.90 -37.67 -25.46
CA GLU A 167 -2.66 -38.26 -24.13
C GLU A 167 -1.54 -39.31 -24.20
N TYR A 168 -1.57 -40.17 -25.22
CA TYR A 168 -0.51 -41.16 -25.45
C TYR A 168 0.85 -40.50 -25.69
N LYS A 169 0.93 -39.47 -26.54
CA LYS A 169 2.16 -38.72 -26.81
C LYS A 169 2.72 -38.10 -25.52
N VAL A 170 1.86 -37.57 -24.63
CA VAL A 170 2.28 -37.02 -23.35
C VAL A 170 2.87 -38.10 -22.44
N LEU A 171 2.22 -39.24 -22.30
CA LEU A 171 2.70 -40.35 -21.46
C LEU A 171 4.01 -40.91 -21.99
N ASN A 172 4.10 -41.12 -23.30
CA ASN A 172 5.30 -41.61 -23.97
C ASN A 172 6.49 -40.64 -23.84
N TYR A 173 6.23 -39.31 -23.94
CA TYR A 173 7.26 -38.31 -23.74
C TYR A 173 7.80 -38.29 -22.31
N LEU A 174 6.98 -38.67 -21.32
CA LEU A 174 7.32 -38.73 -19.92
C LEU A 174 7.79 -40.13 -19.45
N GLU A 175 7.88 -41.11 -20.33
CA GLU A 175 8.14 -42.53 -20.01
C GLU A 175 9.43 -42.75 -19.20
N ASN A 176 10.49 -41.97 -19.49
CA ASN A 176 11.76 -42.03 -18.78
C ASN A 176 11.67 -41.62 -17.30
N GLY A 177 10.50 -41.12 -16.88
CA GLY A 177 10.26 -40.69 -15.49
C GLY A 177 10.88 -39.34 -15.11
N GLU A 178 11.49 -38.64 -16.07
CA GLU A 178 12.00 -37.30 -15.81
C GLU A 178 10.87 -36.27 -15.70
N ALA A 179 11.06 -35.31 -14.82
CA ALA A 179 10.10 -34.22 -14.65
C ALA A 179 10.30 -33.13 -15.73
N VAL A 180 9.30 -32.91 -16.56
CA VAL A 180 9.37 -32.02 -17.73
C VAL A 180 8.57 -30.76 -17.51
N ARG A 181 9.08 -29.58 -17.96
CA ARG A 181 8.37 -28.30 -17.90
C ARG A 181 7.09 -28.36 -18.72
N VAL A 182 6.00 -27.80 -18.18
CA VAL A 182 4.70 -27.70 -18.84
C VAL A 182 4.79 -27.06 -20.22
N ALA A 183 5.59 -25.99 -20.35
CA ALA A 183 5.79 -25.31 -21.63
C ALA A 183 6.43 -26.25 -22.69
N THR A 184 7.50 -26.96 -22.32
CA THR A 184 8.18 -27.94 -23.18
C THR A 184 7.24 -29.10 -23.54
N LEU A 185 6.54 -29.64 -22.54
CA LEU A 185 5.59 -30.73 -22.78
C LEU A 185 4.49 -30.33 -23.79
N ARG A 186 3.94 -29.12 -23.62
CA ARG A 186 2.91 -28.59 -24.54
C ARG A 186 3.44 -28.32 -25.94
N SER A 187 4.63 -27.75 -26.07
CA SER A 187 5.22 -27.44 -27.39
C SER A 187 5.58 -28.74 -28.16
N THR A 188 6.01 -29.77 -27.45
CA THR A 188 6.45 -31.05 -28.08
C THR A 188 5.27 -31.97 -28.41
N THR A 189 4.27 -32.02 -27.50
CA THR A 189 3.15 -32.98 -27.65
C THR A 189 1.87 -32.39 -28.23
N GLY A 190 1.78 -31.04 -28.30
CA GLY A 190 0.57 -30.32 -28.67
C GLY A 190 -0.53 -30.32 -27.59
N ALA A 191 -0.24 -30.84 -26.40
CA ALA A 191 -1.24 -31.00 -25.33
C ALA A 191 -1.79 -29.67 -24.81
N GLY A 192 -3.10 -29.50 -24.90
CA GLY A 192 -3.82 -28.35 -24.32
C GLY A 192 -3.90 -28.43 -22.80
N HIS A 193 -4.14 -27.28 -22.14
CA HIS A 193 -4.28 -27.21 -20.68
C HIS A 193 -5.39 -28.13 -20.15
N HIS A 194 -6.51 -28.23 -20.85
CA HIS A 194 -7.65 -29.08 -20.48
C HIS A 194 -7.26 -30.54 -20.40
N LEU A 195 -6.53 -31.03 -21.41
CA LEU A 195 -6.05 -32.41 -21.49
C LEU A 195 -5.11 -32.75 -20.32
N LEU A 196 -4.10 -31.91 -20.08
CA LEU A 196 -3.16 -32.09 -18.96
C LEU A 196 -3.86 -32.08 -17.61
N THR A 197 -4.89 -31.21 -17.42
CA THR A 197 -5.71 -31.18 -16.22
C THR A 197 -6.53 -32.47 -16.06
N GLY A 198 -7.03 -33.04 -17.17
CA GLY A 198 -7.69 -34.33 -17.20
C GLY A 198 -6.77 -35.48 -16.77
N MET A 199 -5.54 -35.49 -17.27
CA MET A 199 -4.53 -36.51 -16.92
C MET A 199 -4.09 -36.40 -15.45
N LEU A 200 -4.01 -35.18 -14.89
CA LEU A 200 -3.80 -34.96 -13.45
C LEU A 200 -4.94 -35.54 -12.59
N ARG A 201 -6.20 -35.37 -13.02
CA ARG A 201 -7.37 -35.94 -12.32
C ARG A 201 -7.39 -37.48 -12.40
N LYS A 202 -6.96 -38.04 -13.52
CA LYS A 202 -6.77 -39.48 -13.72
C LYS A 202 -5.57 -40.02 -12.92
N LYS A 203 -4.76 -39.12 -12.33
CA LYS A 203 -3.49 -39.42 -11.66
C LYS A 203 -2.47 -40.13 -12.55
N TRP A 204 -2.51 -39.96 -13.86
CA TRP A 204 -1.55 -40.50 -14.81
C TRP A 204 -0.24 -39.67 -14.82
N ILE A 205 -0.36 -38.41 -14.58
CA ILE A 205 0.79 -37.51 -14.38
C ILE A 205 0.71 -36.86 -13.00
N GLY A 206 1.87 -36.68 -12.37
CA GLY A 206 2.05 -35.95 -11.15
C GLY A 206 2.53 -34.54 -11.45
N ARG A 207 2.09 -33.57 -10.65
CA ARG A 207 2.55 -32.19 -10.71
C ARG A 207 3.63 -31.94 -9.66
N GLU A 208 4.81 -31.57 -10.10
CA GLU A 208 5.89 -31.08 -9.23
C GLU A 208 6.07 -29.58 -9.41
N THR A 209 6.28 -28.86 -8.32
CA THR A 209 6.64 -27.44 -8.37
C THR A 209 8.08 -27.31 -7.87
N THR A 210 8.97 -26.89 -8.75
CA THR A 210 10.34 -26.56 -8.36
C THR A 210 10.46 -25.06 -8.23
N ALA A 211 11.29 -24.60 -7.30
CA ALA A 211 11.67 -23.21 -7.18
C ALA A 211 13.19 -23.16 -7.35
N ALA A 212 13.66 -22.36 -8.27
CA ALA A 212 15.07 -22.13 -8.52
C ALA A 212 15.37 -20.64 -8.37
N PRO A 213 16.54 -20.27 -7.83
CA PRO A 213 17.01 -18.90 -7.86
C PRO A 213 17.01 -18.40 -9.32
N ARG A 214 16.56 -17.17 -9.51
CA ARG A 214 16.61 -16.49 -10.81
C ARG A 214 17.31 -15.15 -10.58
N ASP A 215 18.29 -14.84 -11.40
CA ASP A 215 18.75 -13.46 -11.49
C ASP A 215 17.60 -12.60 -12.04
N ALA A 216 17.00 -11.80 -11.16
CA ALA A 216 15.87 -10.93 -11.51
C ALA A 216 16.35 -9.56 -11.99
N ARG A 217 17.66 -9.35 -12.15
CA ARG A 217 18.19 -8.09 -12.67
C ARG A 217 17.61 -7.84 -14.06
N ARG A 218 17.08 -6.64 -14.22
CA ARG A 218 16.59 -6.19 -15.50
C ARG A 218 17.78 -6.05 -16.43
N THR A 219 17.76 -6.77 -17.56
CA THR A 219 18.75 -6.62 -18.60
C THR A 219 18.14 -5.96 -19.83
N VAL A 220 18.86 -5.07 -20.44
CA VAL A 220 18.58 -4.52 -21.77
C VAL A 220 19.43 -5.27 -22.77
N ARG A 221 18.78 -5.80 -23.81
CA ARG A 221 19.49 -6.44 -24.90
C ARG A 221 20.07 -5.36 -25.81
N TYR A 222 21.37 -5.37 -25.95
CA TYR A 222 22.10 -4.55 -26.91
C TYR A 222 22.43 -5.37 -28.15
N ALA A 223 22.23 -4.79 -29.32
CA ALA A 223 22.76 -5.29 -30.56
C ALA A 223 24.12 -4.62 -30.75
N VAL A 224 25.16 -5.45 -30.86
CA VAL A 224 26.55 -5.00 -30.97
C VAL A 224 27.08 -5.46 -32.32
N LEU A 225 27.66 -4.54 -33.09
CA LEU A 225 28.29 -4.83 -34.39
C LEU A 225 29.58 -5.62 -34.17
N VAL A 226 29.79 -6.69 -34.99
CA VAL A 226 31.04 -7.49 -34.96
C VAL A 226 32.03 -6.89 -35.97
N GLU A 227 33.09 -6.27 -35.48
CA GLU A 227 34.06 -5.49 -36.31
C GLU A 227 34.85 -6.32 -37.32
N GLU A 228 35.06 -7.61 -37.10
CA GLU A 228 35.89 -8.49 -37.95
C GLU A 228 35.10 -9.28 -38.99
N ALA A 229 33.80 -9.06 -39.11
CA ALA A 229 32.95 -9.88 -39.98
C ALA A 229 33.07 -9.47 -41.44
N ARG A 230 33.49 -10.40 -42.31
CA ARG A 230 33.42 -10.23 -43.77
C ARG A 230 31.96 -10.01 -44.18
N LEU A 231 31.68 -8.87 -44.82
CA LEU A 231 30.32 -8.52 -45.26
C LEU A 231 29.86 -9.45 -46.42
N PRO A 232 28.97 -10.41 -46.20
CA PRO A 232 28.34 -11.15 -47.28
C PRO A 232 27.36 -10.25 -48.04
N LYS A 233 26.78 -10.72 -49.13
CA LYS A 233 25.66 -10.01 -49.77
C LYS A 233 24.53 -9.75 -48.76
N ILE A 234 24.29 -8.47 -48.46
CA ILE A 234 23.25 -7.99 -47.53
C ILE A 234 22.13 -7.32 -48.32
N ASN A 235 20.90 -7.42 -47.82
CA ASN A 235 19.71 -6.75 -48.41
C ASN A 235 19.51 -5.36 -47.76
N GLY A 236 18.63 -4.53 -48.33
CA GLY A 236 18.36 -3.16 -47.84
C GLY A 236 17.99 -3.07 -46.38
N ASN A 237 17.16 -3.99 -45.88
CA ASN A 237 16.76 -4.02 -44.45
C ASN A 237 17.91 -4.37 -43.51
N GLN A 238 18.77 -5.26 -43.91
CA GLN A 238 19.99 -5.62 -43.18
C GLN A 238 20.99 -4.45 -43.18
N GLN A 239 21.11 -3.79 -44.29
CA GLN A 239 21.97 -2.60 -44.44
C GLN A 239 21.48 -1.46 -43.53
N ALA A 240 20.17 -1.23 -43.44
CA ALA A 240 19.56 -0.25 -42.54
C ALA A 240 19.93 -0.47 -41.07
N ILE A 241 19.82 -1.71 -40.59
CA ILE A 241 20.20 -2.06 -39.18
C ILE A 241 21.72 -1.85 -38.97
N LEU A 242 22.57 -2.31 -39.91
CA LEU A 242 24.03 -2.18 -39.78
C LEU A 242 24.49 -0.71 -39.86
N ALA A 243 23.86 0.10 -40.72
CA ALA A 243 24.13 1.54 -40.79
C ALA A 243 23.76 2.28 -39.51
N GLU A 244 22.58 1.95 -38.91
CA GLU A 244 22.17 2.53 -37.66
C GLU A 244 23.09 2.16 -36.49
N LEU A 245 23.51 0.89 -36.42
CA LEU A 245 24.49 0.45 -35.43
C LEU A 245 25.84 1.16 -35.62
N ALA A 246 26.32 1.25 -36.84
CA ALA A 246 27.59 1.95 -37.14
C ALA A 246 27.50 3.44 -36.80
N GLY A 247 26.39 4.11 -37.12
CA GLY A 247 26.12 5.51 -36.79
C GLY A 247 26.05 5.81 -35.30
N SER A 248 25.74 4.78 -34.48
CA SER A 248 25.55 4.86 -33.02
C SER A 248 26.78 4.34 -32.24
N GLY A 249 27.95 4.27 -32.87
CA GLY A 249 29.17 3.80 -32.19
C GLY A 249 29.29 2.29 -32.07
N GLY A 250 28.59 1.53 -32.93
CA GLY A 250 28.71 0.08 -33.04
C GLY A 250 27.73 -0.69 -32.15
N GLU A 251 26.96 -0.02 -31.34
CA GLU A 251 26.02 -0.67 -30.43
C GLU A 251 24.73 0.13 -30.18
N LEU A 252 23.61 -0.57 -30.00
CA LEU A 252 22.32 0.05 -29.73
C LEU A 252 21.38 -0.91 -28.96
N PRO A 253 20.51 -0.40 -28.07
CA PRO A 253 19.45 -1.20 -27.51
C PRO A 253 18.54 -1.79 -28.59
N VAL A 254 18.26 -3.07 -28.54
CA VAL A 254 17.38 -3.76 -29.50
C VAL A 254 15.99 -3.12 -29.58
N ALA A 255 15.54 -2.48 -28.52
CA ALA A 255 14.26 -1.75 -28.49
C ALA A 255 14.29 -0.51 -29.40
N GLU A 256 15.43 0.14 -29.60
CA GLU A 256 15.56 1.31 -30.47
C GLU A 256 15.58 0.91 -31.94
N LEU A 257 16.17 -0.23 -32.26
CA LEU A 257 16.12 -0.78 -33.63
C LEU A 257 14.69 -1.07 -34.10
N ARG A 258 13.71 -1.19 -33.20
CA ARG A 258 12.27 -1.33 -33.55
C ARG A 258 11.66 -0.05 -34.14
N ARG A 259 12.35 1.11 -34.02
CA ARG A 259 11.93 2.37 -34.68
C ARG A 259 12.20 2.36 -36.17
N LEU A 260 13.12 1.48 -36.62
CA LEU A 260 13.34 1.22 -38.03
C LEU A 260 12.16 0.37 -38.54
N ASP A 261 11.58 0.78 -39.67
CA ASP A 261 10.50 0.03 -40.31
C ASP A 261 11.06 -1.22 -41.05
N VAL A 262 11.63 -2.14 -40.28
CA VAL A 262 12.24 -3.38 -40.77
C VAL A 262 11.63 -4.60 -40.05
N PRO A 263 11.45 -5.73 -40.73
CA PRO A 263 10.93 -6.94 -40.12
C PRO A 263 11.79 -7.42 -38.95
N VAL A 264 11.17 -7.83 -37.85
CA VAL A 264 11.86 -8.32 -36.63
C VAL A 264 12.82 -9.51 -36.92
N SER A 265 12.53 -10.30 -37.93
CA SER A 265 13.37 -11.43 -38.37
C SER A 265 14.70 -11.00 -38.97
N THR A 266 14.85 -9.72 -39.39
CA THR A 266 16.08 -9.19 -40.01
C THR A 266 17.23 -9.20 -38.99
N LEU A 267 17.00 -8.75 -37.78
CA LEU A 267 17.99 -8.78 -36.68
C LEU A 267 18.40 -10.23 -36.36
N ALA A 268 17.43 -11.15 -36.26
CA ALA A 268 17.72 -12.55 -35.99
C ALA A 268 18.58 -13.19 -37.11
N THR A 269 18.40 -12.76 -38.37
CA THR A 269 19.21 -13.18 -39.50
C THR A 269 20.65 -12.62 -39.43
N LEU A 270 20.81 -11.36 -39.00
CA LEU A 270 22.12 -10.77 -38.79
C LEU A 270 22.90 -11.45 -37.66
N VAL A 271 22.21 -11.80 -36.59
CA VAL A 271 22.79 -12.57 -35.47
C VAL A 271 23.21 -13.99 -35.95
N LYS A 272 22.36 -14.67 -36.72
CA LYS A 272 22.69 -16.00 -37.28
C LYS A 272 23.90 -15.96 -38.27
N ARG A 273 24.10 -14.82 -38.88
CA ARG A 273 25.25 -14.56 -39.78
C ARG A 273 26.49 -14.04 -39.07
N GLU A 274 26.44 -13.93 -37.75
CA GLU A 274 27.53 -13.45 -36.90
C GLU A 274 27.99 -11.99 -37.20
N LEU A 275 27.12 -11.18 -37.84
CA LEU A 275 27.37 -9.77 -38.13
C LEU A 275 26.98 -8.86 -36.97
N VAL A 276 26.06 -9.35 -36.14
CA VAL A 276 25.59 -8.66 -34.92
C VAL A 276 25.53 -9.68 -33.79
N LYS A 277 26.02 -9.29 -32.62
CA LYS A 277 25.91 -10.06 -31.37
C LYS A 277 24.85 -9.43 -30.48
N ILE A 278 24.06 -10.24 -29.80
CA ILE A 278 23.14 -9.75 -28.76
C ILE A 278 23.80 -9.94 -27.40
N GLU A 279 23.96 -8.85 -26.68
CA GLU A 279 24.47 -8.84 -25.31
C GLU A 279 23.38 -8.40 -24.34
N ASP A 280 23.19 -9.18 -23.28
CA ASP A 280 22.33 -8.78 -22.17
C ASP A 280 23.17 -7.95 -21.18
N ARG A 281 22.89 -6.67 -21.09
CA ARG A 281 23.56 -5.74 -20.15
C ARG A 281 22.60 -5.32 -19.06
N PRO A 282 23.09 -5.07 -17.83
CA PRO A 282 22.25 -4.51 -16.79
C PRO A 282 21.55 -3.24 -17.28
N ALA A 283 20.24 -3.15 -17.05
CA ALA A 283 19.50 -1.93 -17.36
C ALA A 283 19.81 -0.89 -16.30
N ASP A 284 20.40 0.23 -16.71
CA ASP A 284 20.53 1.36 -15.79
C ASP A 284 19.16 1.96 -15.52
N PHE A 285 18.83 2.10 -14.24
CA PHE A 285 17.59 2.75 -13.82
C PHE A 285 17.77 4.27 -13.92
N HIS A 286 17.47 4.84 -15.10
CA HIS A 286 17.54 6.28 -15.29
C HIS A 286 16.29 7.00 -14.75
N LEU A 287 16.42 7.61 -13.58
CA LEU A 287 15.47 8.60 -13.07
C LEU A 287 15.37 9.85 -13.96
N THR A 288 16.39 10.10 -14.79
CA THR A 288 16.55 11.27 -15.66
C THR A 288 15.50 11.41 -16.77
N GLN A 289 14.77 10.36 -17.12
CA GLN A 289 13.68 10.46 -18.11
C GLN A 289 12.42 11.13 -17.56
N LEU A 290 12.41 11.55 -16.27
CA LEU A 290 11.17 11.85 -15.58
C LEU A 290 10.80 13.34 -15.51
N SER A 291 11.70 14.29 -15.75
CA SER A 291 11.33 15.72 -15.85
C SER A 291 12.50 16.62 -16.26
N THR A 292 12.23 17.56 -17.17
CA THR A 292 13.12 18.70 -17.52
C THR A 292 12.89 19.94 -16.65
N LEU A 293 12.02 19.84 -15.63
CA LEU A 293 11.68 20.97 -14.77
C LEU A 293 12.77 21.18 -13.72
N HIS A 294 13.70 22.06 -13.99
CA HIS A 294 14.65 22.57 -13.01
C HIS A 294 13.95 23.54 -12.06
N ARG A 295 13.90 23.21 -10.77
CA ARG A 295 13.58 24.19 -9.72
C ARG A 295 14.89 24.60 -9.03
N PRO A 296 15.18 25.89 -8.92
CA PRO A 296 16.36 26.35 -8.19
C PRO A 296 16.25 25.95 -6.72
N VAL A 297 17.35 25.49 -6.15
CA VAL A 297 17.46 25.28 -4.71
C VAL A 297 17.54 26.65 -4.08
N HIS A 298 16.44 27.06 -3.43
CA HIS A 298 16.42 28.33 -2.69
C HIS A 298 17.06 28.13 -1.31
N ALA A 299 17.75 29.16 -0.82
CA ALA A 299 18.22 29.23 0.55
C ALA A 299 17.02 29.11 1.52
N LEU A 300 17.20 28.41 2.62
CA LEU A 300 16.18 28.30 3.66
C LEU A 300 15.89 29.68 4.27
N ASN A 301 14.60 30.01 4.47
CA ASN A 301 14.23 31.18 5.23
C ASN A 301 14.42 30.94 6.75
N THR A 302 14.25 31.98 7.56
CA THR A 302 14.50 31.93 9.01
C THR A 302 13.72 30.81 9.71
N ALA A 303 12.45 30.63 9.40
CA ALA A 303 11.61 29.58 10.01
C ALA A 303 12.04 28.17 9.54
N GLN A 304 12.36 28.02 8.27
CA GLN A 304 12.88 26.80 7.71
C GLN A 304 14.26 26.44 8.28
N GLN A 305 15.13 27.44 8.47
CA GLN A 305 16.45 27.25 9.07
C GLN A 305 16.32 26.80 10.53
N ALA A 306 15.45 27.41 11.32
CA ALA A 306 15.20 27.00 12.72
C ALA A 306 14.68 25.55 12.81
N ALA A 307 13.79 25.17 11.88
CA ALA A 307 13.29 23.80 11.79
C ALA A 307 14.42 22.82 11.40
N PHE A 308 15.24 23.17 10.41
CA PHE A 308 16.41 22.41 9.97
C PHE A 308 17.39 22.22 11.12
N ASP A 309 17.77 23.29 11.83
CA ASP A 309 18.73 23.24 12.96
C ASP A 309 18.22 22.32 14.07
N THR A 310 16.93 22.39 14.39
CA THR A 310 16.31 21.53 15.40
C THR A 310 16.37 20.04 15.00
N ILE A 311 16.06 19.72 13.75
CA ILE A 311 16.10 18.34 13.24
C ILE A 311 17.52 17.82 13.18
N THR A 312 18.45 18.62 12.66
CA THR A 312 19.84 18.19 12.48
C THR A 312 20.59 18.01 13.78
N ALA A 313 20.30 18.83 14.78
CA ALA A 313 20.84 18.61 16.13
C ALA A 313 20.46 17.22 16.68
N ALA A 314 19.23 16.76 16.44
CA ALA A 314 18.80 15.41 16.83
C ALA A 314 19.46 14.30 15.99
N VAL A 315 19.68 14.53 14.69
CA VAL A 315 20.41 13.60 13.82
C VAL A 315 21.87 13.42 14.28
N GLU A 316 22.49 14.49 14.77
CA GLU A 316 23.88 14.49 15.23
C GLU A 316 24.06 13.74 16.53
N THR A 317 23.11 13.83 17.46
CA THR A 317 23.15 13.11 18.75
C THR A 317 22.92 11.60 18.61
N ALA A 318 22.41 11.15 17.44
CA ALA A 318 22.04 9.76 17.19
C ALA A 318 21.04 9.21 18.23
N GLU A 319 20.17 10.06 18.74
CA GLU A 319 19.14 9.71 19.68
C GLU A 319 17.77 9.57 18.97
N PHE A 320 16.98 8.59 19.41
CA PHE A 320 15.60 8.50 18.99
C PHE A 320 14.83 9.72 19.49
N ARG A 321 14.49 10.62 18.58
CA ARG A 321 13.72 11.80 18.87
C ARG A 321 12.63 12.05 17.83
N PRO A 322 11.37 11.81 18.16
CA PRO A 322 10.26 12.13 17.27
C PRO A 322 9.95 13.62 17.26
N HIS A 323 9.83 14.18 16.07
CA HIS A 323 9.41 15.55 15.83
C HIS A 323 8.11 15.59 15.06
N LEU A 324 7.17 16.45 15.45
CA LEU A 324 6.01 16.83 14.65
C LEU A 324 6.28 18.18 14.01
N LEU A 325 6.50 18.22 12.71
CA LEU A 325 6.66 19.44 11.94
C LEU A 325 5.28 19.90 11.43
N HIS A 326 4.67 20.83 12.14
CA HIS A 326 3.41 21.47 11.76
C HIS A 326 3.72 22.72 10.94
N GLY A 327 3.48 22.68 9.66
CA GLY A 327 3.71 23.83 8.77
C GLY A 327 2.55 24.01 7.80
N VAL A 328 2.08 25.24 7.67
CA VAL A 328 0.98 25.57 6.74
C VAL A 328 1.27 25.09 5.32
N THR A 329 0.23 24.91 4.51
CA THR A 329 0.40 24.52 3.10
C THR A 329 1.22 25.58 2.37
N GLY A 330 2.33 25.18 1.73
CA GLY A 330 3.24 26.11 1.06
C GLY A 330 4.29 26.74 1.96
N SER A 331 4.48 26.28 3.19
CA SER A 331 5.57 26.74 4.09
C SER A 331 6.96 26.23 3.69
N GLY A 332 7.04 25.34 2.70
CA GLY A 332 8.32 24.80 2.23
C GLY A 332 8.89 23.65 3.07
N LYS A 333 8.06 22.86 3.74
CA LYS A 333 8.46 21.66 4.50
C LYS A 333 9.42 20.76 3.71
N THR A 334 9.17 20.56 2.41
CA THR A 334 10.00 19.74 1.54
C THR A 334 11.45 20.22 1.46
N ALA A 335 11.69 21.54 1.44
CA ALA A 335 13.04 22.10 1.44
C ALA A 335 13.78 21.74 2.74
N VAL A 336 13.10 21.81 3.89
CA VAL A 336 13.66 21.39 5.18
C VAL A 336 13.98 19.90 5.18
N TYR A 337 13.12 19.05 4.62
CA TYR A 337 13.37 17.60 4.51
C TYR A 337 14.62 17.31 3.68
N LEU A 338 14.72 17.91 2.48
CA LEU A 338 15.87 17.70 1.60
C LEU A 338 17.18 18.14 2.25
N ALA A 339 17.19 19.31 2.89
CA ALA A 339 18.35 19.80 3.61
C ALA A 339 18.74 18.88 4.78
N ALA A 340 17.77 18.42 5.57
CA ALA A 340 18.02 17.50 6.70
C ALA A 340 18.51 16.11 6.23
N MET A 341 18.00 15.62 5.11
CA MET A 341 18.45 14.37 4.49
C MET A 341 19.89 14.51 3.99
N GLN A 342 20.23 15.64 3.32
CA GLN A 342 21.61 15.92 2.92
C GLN A 342 22.55 15.95 4.12
N ARG A 343 22.15 16.59 5.22
CA ARG A 343 22.95 16.62 6.45
C ARG A 343 23.15 15.21 7.03
N ALA A 344 22.16 14.34 6.96
CA ALA A 344 22.30 12.94 7.38
C ALA A 344 23.34 12.20 6.50
N LEU A 345 23.30 12.38 5.18
CA LEU A 345 24.26 11.80 4.25
C LEU A 345 25.70 12.29 4.52
N ASP A 346 25.87 13.59 4.78
CA ASP A 346 27.17 14.20 5.10
C ASP A 346 27.78 13.61 6.37
N ARG A 347 26.93 13.05 7.25
CA ARG A 347 27.33 12.33 8.48
C ARG A 347 27.48 10.81 8.25
N GLY A 348 27.48 10.35 7.01
CA GLY A 348 27.60 8.93 6.68
C GLY A 348 26.37 8.10 7.07
N LYS A 349 25.20 8.73 7.30
CA LYS A 349 23.96 8.08 7.65
C LYS A 349 23.04 7.97 6.42
N SER A 350 22.08 7.04 6.48
CA SER A 350 21.05 6.88 5.47
C SER A 350 19.75 7.58 5.90
N ALA A 351 18.92 7.94 4.92
CA ALA A 351 17.64 8.58 5.15
C ALA A 351 16.49 7.90 4.41
N ILE A 352 15.31 7.89 5.02
CA ILE A 352 14.07 7.41 4.40
C ILE A 352 13.05 8.54 4.38
N LEU A 353 12.47 8.82 3.21
CA LEU A 353 11.35 9.73 3.04
C LEU A 353 10.11 8.94 2.61
N LEU A 354 9.10 8.91 3.46
CA LEU A 354 7.79 8.38 3.11
C LEU A 354 6.91 9.50 2.59
N VAL A 355 6.29 9.26 1.44
CA VAL A 355 5.31 10.17 0.83
C VAL A 355 4.00 9.43 0.60
N PRO A 356 2.83 10.10 0.60
CA PRO A 356 1.58 9.48 0.20
C PRO A 356 1.66 8.90 -1.22
N GLU A 357 0.86 7.88 -1.52
CA GLU A 357 0.92 7.16 -2.80
C GLU A 357 0.80 8.09 -4.04
N ILE A 358 0.04 9.17 -3.90
CA ILE A 358 -0.14 10.20 -4.95
C ILE A 358 0.95 11.30 -4.87
N GLY A 359 1.72 11.36 -3.78
CA GLY A 359 2.73 12.41 -3.55
C GLY A 359 4.04 12.20 -4.34
N LEU A 360 4.32 10.99 -4.82
CA LEU A 360 5.52 10.71 -5.61
C LEU A 360 5.32 11.14 -7.07
N THR A 361 5.29 12.45 -7.30
CA THR A 361 5.17 13.03 -8.64
C THR A 361 6.51 13.01 -9.39
N PRO A 362 6.51 13.12 -10.73
CA PRO A 362 7.74 13.27 -11.52
C PRO A 362 8.59 14.47 -11.08
N ALA A 363 7.92 15.58 -10.78
CA ALA A 363 8.59 16.78 -10.28
C ALA A 363 9.33 16.54 -8.96
N MET A 364 8.72 15.78 -8.04
CA MET A 364 9.37 15.36 -6.78
C MET A 364 10.55 14.42 -7.06
N ALA A 365 10.36 13.44 -7.94
CA ALA A 365 11.42 12.51 -8.32
C ALA A 365 12.61 13.23 -8.98
N ALA A 366 12.34 14.20 -9.86
CA ALA A 366 13.38 15.03 -10.48
C ALA A 366 14.10 15.91 -9.45
N GLN A 367 13.39 16.50 -8.52
CA GLN A 367 13.97 17.31 -7.44
C GLN A 367 14.90 16.48 -6.54
N LEU A 368 14.48 15.24 -6.21
CA LEU A 368 15.27 14.29 -5.43
C LEU A 368 16.52 13.84 -6.19
N HIS A 369 16.38 13.54 -7.48
CA HIS A 369 17.54 13.18 -8.31
C HIS A 369 18.52 14.34 -8.47
N HIS A 370 18.01 15.56 -8.61
CA HIS A 370 18.87 16.75 -8.65
C HIS A 370 19.63 16.96 -7.33
N ALA A 371 18.96 16.72 -6.19
CA ALA A 371 19.56 16.90 -4.86
C ALA A 371 20.59 15.80 -4.52
N PHE A 372 20.31 14.54 -4.85
CA PHE A 372 21.07 13.38 -4.35
C PHE A 372 21.67 12.50 -5.44
N GLY A 373 21.45 12.79 -6.71
CA GLY A 373 22.01 12.04 -7.83
C GLY A 373 21.67 10.55 -7.80
N SER A 374 22.69 9.70 -7.96
CA SER A 374 22.55 8.25 -7.96
C SER A 374 22.30 7.64 -6.57
N GLU A 375 22.46 8.38 -5.49
CA GLU A 375 22.23 7.89 -4.13
C GLU A 375 20.75 7.73 -3.76
N VAL A 376 19.84 8.08 -4.67
CA VAL A 376 18.39 7.91 -4.47
C VAL A 376 17.91 6.57 -4.99
N ALA A 377 17.13 5.87 -4.15
CA ALA A 377 16.30 4.74 -4.56
C ALA A 377 14.83 5.07 -4.40
N LEU A 378 14.00 4.66 -5.37
CA LEU A 378 12.54 4.83 -5.32
C LEU A 378 11.86 3.49 -5.03
N LEU A 379 10.93 3.46 -4.05
CA LEU A 379 10.14 2.28 -3.72
C LEU A 379 8.64 2.62 -3.70
N HIS A 380 7.91 2.26 -4.76
CA HIS A 380 6.47 2.50 -4.87
C HIS A 380 5.73 1.37 -5.58
N SER A 381 4.40 1.41 -5.54
CA SER A 381 3.52 0.36 -6.07
C SER A 381 3.57 0.21 -7.60
N ALA A 382 3.94 1.26 -8.33
CA ALA A 382 4.01 1.25 -9.80
C ALA A 382 5.30 0.60 -10.36
N LEU A 383 6.29 0.30 -9.52
CA LEU A 383 7.48 -0.46 -9.94
C LEU A 383 7.10 -1.91 -10.26
N THR A 384 7.66 -2.43 -11.34
CA THR A 384 7.61 -3.87 -11.60
C THR A 384 8.32 -4.66 -10.49
N PRO A 385 8.03 -5.96 -10.32
CA PRO A 385 8.74 -6.77 -9.34
C PRO A 385 10.27 -6.77 -9.52
N GLU A 386 10.74 -6.74 -10.76
CA GLU A 386 12.15 -6.71 -11.13
C GLU A 386 12.80 -5.36 -10.76
N GLU A 387 12.17 -4.25 -11.11
CA GLU A 387 12.64 -2.91 -10.72
C GLU A 387 12.69 -2.75 -9.20
N ARG A 388 11.71 -3.30 -8.50
CA ARG A 388 11.67 -3.26 -7.04
C ARG A 388 12.79 -4.08 -6.41
N ALA A 389 13.10 -5.25 -6.96
CA ALA A 389 14.22 -6.07 -6.52
C ALA A 389 15.56 -5.36 -6.77
N GLU A 390 15.72 -4.73 -7.93
CA GLU A 390 16.92 -3.93 -8.27
C GLU A 390 17.13 -2.79 -7.27
N GLN A 391 16.09 -1.98 -7.01
CA GLN A 391 16.18 -0.91 -6.00
C GLN A 391 16.51 -1.46 -4.61
N TRP A 392 15.91 -2.60 -4.23
CA TRP A 392 16.21 -3.27 -2.97
C TRP A 392 17.68 -3.65 -2.84
N HIS A 393 18.28 -4.22 -3.89
CA HIS A 393 19.70 -4.60 -3.86
C HIS A 393 20.63 -3.38 -3.85
N ARG A 394 20.30 -2.30 -4.59
CA ARG A 394 21.05 -1.05 -4.54
C ARG A 394 21.09 -0.47 -3.12
N ILE A 395 19.94 -0.48 -2.43
CA ILE A 395 19.85 -0.01 -1.05
C ILE A 395 20.69 -0.91 -0.13
N ARG A 396 20.55 -2.25 -0.25
CA ARG A 396 21.28 -3.22 0.60
C ARG A 396 22.79 -3.11 0.43
N LYS A 397 23.28 -2.79 -0.76
CA LYS A 397 24.69 -2.57 -1.05
C LYS A 397 25.19 -1.17 -0.73
N SER A 398 24.35 -0.34 -0.13
CA SER A 398 24.62 1.07 0.17
C SER A 398 24.97 1.92 -1.05
N GLU A 399 24.62 1.45 -2.27
CA GLU A 399 24.73 2.24 -3.51
C GLU A 399 23.67 3.37 -3.54
N ALA A 400 22.59 3.22 -2.76
CA ALA A 400 21.58 4.25 -2.54
C ALA A 400 21.30 4.39 -1.06
N ARG A 401 21.67 5.52 -0.49
CA ARG A 401 21.51 5.85 0.93
C ARG A 401 20.27 6.69 1.23
N VAL A 402 19.66 7.28 0.22
CA VAL A 402 18.38 7.99 0.30
C VAL A 402 17.28 7.13 -0.31
N VAL A 403 16.33 6.72 0.51
CA VAL A 403 15.18 5.94 0.03
C VAL A 403 13.94 6.80 0.07
N VAL A 404 13.28 6.94 -1.06
CA VAL A 404 12.01 7.66 -1.16
C VAL A 404 10.93 6.70 -1.64
N GLY A 405 9.79 6.74 -0.99
CA GLY A 405 8.72 5.87 -1.45
C GLY A 405 7.44 5.98 -0.65
N THR A 406 6.52 5.10 -1.00
CA THR A 406 5.22 5.02 -0.34
C THR A 406 5.34 4.14 0.93
N ARG A 407 4.23 3.82 1.51
CA ARG A 407 4.09 3.01 2.73
C ARG A 407 5.12 1.88 2.90
N SER A 408 5.37 1.09 1.85
CA SER A 408 6.29 -0.06 1.93
C SER A 408 7.77 0.29 1.96
N ALA A 409 8.14 1.53 1.61
CA ALA A 409 9.53 1.98 1.65
C ALA A 409 10.10 1.99 3.09
N ILE A 410 9.22 1.98 4.10
CA ILE A 410 9.64 1.86 5.50
C ILE A 410 10.42 0.57 5.78
N PHE A 411 10.34 -0.44 4.94
CA PHE A 411 11.06 -1.71 5.08
C PHE A 411 12.37 -1.78 4.29
N ALA A 412 12.78 -0.70 3.65
CA ALA A 412 14.02 -0.67 2.87
C ALA A 412 15.24 -1.08 3.71
N PRO A 413 16.12 -1.96 3.24
CA PRO A 413 17.24 -2.51 4.01
C PRO A 413 18.43 -1.52 4.05
N VAL A 414 18.17 -0.27 4.45
CA VAL A 414 19.23 0.74 4.60
C VAL A 414 20.12 0.39 5.80
N GLU A 415 21.40 0.58 5.59
CA GLU A 415 22.40 0.56 6.65
C GLU A 415 22.51 1.93 7.31
N ASN A 416 22.92 1.96 8.56
CA ASN A 416 23.23 3.17 9.30
C ASN A 416 22.13 4.26 9.22
N LEU A 417 20.87 3.85 9.47
CA LEU A 417 19.70 4.75 9.39
C LEU A 417 19.81 5.89 10.42
N GLY A 418 19.81 7.15 9.94
CA GLY A 418 19.88 8.35 10.79
C GLY A 418 18.62 9.19 10.81
N LEU A 419 17.86 9.19 9.71
CA LEU A 419 16.68 10.04 9.58
C LEU A 419 15.53 9.33 8.87
N ILE A 420 14.34 9.42 9.45
CA ILE A 420 13.08 9.07 8.77
C ILE A 420 12.23 10.32 8.68
N VAL A 421 11.70 10.60 7.50
CA VAL A 421 10.71 11.66 7.27
C VAL A 421 9.41 11.02 6.79
N VAL A 422 8.29 11.40 7.37
CA VAL A 422 6.94 11.00 6.93
C VAL A 422 6.21 12.27 6.55
N ASP A 423 6.11 12.53 5.25
CA ASP A 423 5.38 13.70 4.75
C ASP A 423 3.87 13.43 4.72
N GLU A 424 3.06 14.48 4.99
CA GLU A 424 1.61 14.36 5.14
C GLU A 424 1.21 13.18 6.06
N GLU A 425 1.77 13.13 7.27
CA GLU A 425 1.68 12.00 8.21
C GLU A 425 0.26 11.56 8.55
N HIS A 426 -0.71 12.46 8.36
CA HIS A 426 -2.14 12.24 8.57
C HIS A 426 -2.80 11.44 7.44
N ASP A 427 -2.11 11.23 6.29
CA ASP A 427 -2.73 10.61 5.12
C ASP A 427 -3.11 9.16 5.38
N SER A 428 -4.37 8.82 5.08
CA SER A 428 -4.92 7.48 5.29
C SER A 428 -4.26 6.39 4.44
N SER A 429 -3.54 6.74 3.36
CA SER A 429 -2.82 5.78 2.51
C SER A 429 -1.65 5.08 3.23
N TYR A 430 -1.19 5.63 4.35
CA TYR A 430 -0.19 4.98 5.20
C TYR A 430 -0.73 3.75 5.95
N LYS A 431 -2.04 3.57 6.05
CA LYS A 431 -2.64 2.35 6.58
C LYS A 431 -2.76 1.29 5.48
N GLN A 432 -2.25 0.10 5.72
CA GLN A 432 -2.41 -1.02 4.81
C GLN A 432 -3.76 -1.69 5.00
N GLU A 433 -4.52 -1.88 3.90
CA GLU A 433 -5.84 -2.51 3.92
C GLU A 433 -5.79 -4.04 3.89
N SER A 434 -4.70 -4.63 3.40
CA SER A 434 -4.47 -6.07 3.39
C SER A 434 -3.55 -6.51 4.53
N MET A 435 -3.52 -7.81 4.81
CA MET A 435 -2.61 -8.40 5.81
C MET A 435 -1.13 -8.26 5.36
N PRO A 436 -0.26 -7.81 6.28
CA PRO A 436 -0.50 -7.24 7.61
C PRO A 436 -1.07 -5.82 7.54
N ARG A 437 -2.06 -5.49 8.40
CA ARG A 437 -2.75 -4.19 8.40
C ARG A 437 -1.99 -3.15 9.24
N TYR A 438 -0.71 -2.96 8.95
CA TYR A 438 0.12 -1.98 9.66
C TYR A 438 -0.16 -0.54 9.22
N HIS A 439 0.22 0.42 10.06
CA HIS A 439 0.25 1.84 9.73
C HIS A 439 1.70 2.28 9.57
N ALA A 440 2.08 2.77 8.38
CA ALA A 440 3.48 3.08 8.08
C ALA A 440 4.06 4.20 8.96
N ARG A 441 3.26 5.23 9.33
CA ARG A 441 3.67 6.27 10.27
C ARG A 441 4.11 5.65 11.62
N ASP A 442 3.26 4.81 12.22
CA ASP A 442 3.53 4.22 13.52
C ASP A 442 4.68 3.20 13.44
N THR A 443 4.75 2.47 12.32
CA THR A 443 5.88 1.58 12.00
C THR A 443 7.19 2.38 11.84
N ALA A 444 7.13 3.57 11.23
CA ALA A 444 8.28 4.47 11.07
C ALA A 444 8.81 4.96 12.43
N VAL A 445 7.90 5.33 13.34
CA VAL A 445 8.26 5.71 14.71
C VAL A 445 8.97 4.55 15.44
N MET A 446 8.44 3.32 15.30
CA MET A 446 9.06 2.14 15.92
C MET A 446 10.39 1.80 15.26
N ARG A 447 10.49 1.86 13.93
CA ARG A 447 11.75 1.64 13.22
C ARG A 447 12.83 2.63 13.62
N ALA A 448 12.48 3.93 13.71
CA ALA A 448 13.38 4.97 14.18
C ALA A 448 13.87 4.67 15.61
N LYS A 449 12.96 4.22 16.48
CA LYS A 449 13.31 3.81 17.84
C LYS A 449 14.31 2.66 17.88
N LEU A 450 14.08 1.61 17.09
CA LEU A 450 14.97 0.43 17.02
C LEU A 450 16.33 0.77 16.42
N ALA A 451 16.39 1.74 15.52
CA ALA A 451 17.62 2.18 14.87
C ALA A 451 18.37 3.30 15.64
N GLY A 452 17.79 3.86 16.72
CA GLY A 452 18.35 5.05 17.37
C GLY A 452 18.34 6.29 16.46
N ALA A 453 17.38 6.39 15.54
CA ALA A 453 17.32 7.42 14.52
C ALA A 453 16.31 8.52 14.87
N THR A 454 16.49 9.70 14.29
CA THR A 454 15.55 10.79 14.35
C THR A 454 14.38 10.55 13.39
N ILE A 455 13.16 10.93 13.79
CA ILE A 455 12.00 10.89 12.90
C ILE A 455 11.26 12.23 12.89
N VAL A 456 10.88 12.67 11.69
CA VAL A 456 10.09 13.87 11.43
C VAL A 456 8.76 13.46 10.80
N LEU A 457 7.67 13.80 11.48
CA LEU A 457 6.29 13.65 11.01
C LEU A 457 5.82 15.02 10.53
N GLY A 458 5.71 15.23 9.24
CA GLY A 458 5.36 16.52 8.67
C GLY A 458 3.91 16.57 8.19
N SER A 459 3.22 17.67 8.49
CA SER A 459 1.86 17.91 8.03
C SER A 459 1.46 19.37 8.14
N ALA A 460 0.53 19.80 7.27
CA ALA A 460 -0.20 21.05 7.44
C ALA A 460 -1.41 20.89 8.39
N THR A 461 -1.92 19.69 8.48
CA THR A 461 -3.09 19.30 9.28
C THR A 461 -2.77 18.00 10.03
N PRO A 462 -1.92 18.07 11.07
CA PRO A 462 -1.50 16.88 11.81
C PRO A 462 -2.66 16.01 12.28
N SER A 463 -2.45 14.71 12.31
CA SER A 463 -3.40 13.79 12.91
C SER A 463 -3.55 14.07 14.42
N LEU A 464 -4.75 13.90 14.95
CA LEU A 464 -4.99 14.14 16.37
C LEU A 464 -4.20 13.20 17.28
N GLU A 465 -3.83 12.04 16.80
CA GLU A 465 -2.95 11.10 17.47
C GLU A 465 -1.53 11.65 17.60
N SER A 466 -0.95 12.20 16.53
CA SER A 466 0.37 12.84 16.55
C SER A 466 0.35 14.11 17.38
N TRP A 467 -0.65 14.95 17.24
CA TRP A 467 -0.84 16.13 18.07
C TRP A 467 -0.96 15.81 19.57
N HIS A 468 -1.72 14.78 19.91
CA HIS A 468 -1.84 14.33 21.30
C HIS A 468 -0.48 13.88 21.88
N ASN A 469 0.36 13.24 21.07
CA ASN A 469 1.70 12.83 21.48
C ASN A 469 2.63 14.05 21.75
N THR A 470 2.48 15.17 21.02
CA THR A 470 3.22 16.40 21.35
C THR A 470 2.78 16.97 22.70
N ARG A 471 1.46 17.03 22.95
CA ARG A 471 0.91 17.51 24.23
C ARG A 471 1.29 16.66 25.43
N ARG A 472 1.63 15.39 25.20
CA ARG A 472 2.14 14.48 26.23
C ARG A 472 3.67 14.51 26.36
N GLY A 473 4.37 15.37 25.63
CA GLY A 473 5.84 15.45 25.62
C GLY A 473 6.55 14.26 24.96
N LYS A 474 5.80 13.38 24.25
CA LYS A 474 6.39 12.26 23.53
C LYS A 474 7.04 12.67 22.20
N TYR A 475 6.50 13.70 21.55
CA TYR A 475 7.02 14.29 20.33
C TYR A 475 7.39 15.75 20.59
N ALA A 476 8.53 16.18 20.05
CA ALA A 476 8.87 17.59 19.99
C ALA A 476 8.07 18.27 18.88
N GLN A 477 7.58 19.47 19.12
CA GLN A 477 6.81 20.24 18.15
C GLN A 477 7.72 21.26 17.46
N ILE A 478 7.63 21.34 16.13
CA ILE A 478 8.26 22.36 15.29
C ILE A 478 7.13 23.00 14.47
N GLU A 479 7.06 24.33 14.46
CA GLU A 479 6.00 25.07 13.78
C GLU A 479 6.55 25.97 12.68
N MET A 480 5.85 26.01 11.53
CA MET A 480 6.13 26.90 10.39
C MET A 480 4.84 27.57 9.97
N HIS A 481 4.57 28.75 10.50
CA HIS A 481 3.27 29.42 10.38
C HIS A 481 3.08 30.18 9.06
N GLU A 482 4.14 30.48 8.33
CA GLU A 482 4.10 31.33 7.14
C GLU A 482 4.35 30.56 5.86
N ARG A 483 3.69 30.99 4.77
CA ARG A 483 3.99 30.52 3.42
C ARG A 483 5.30 31.12 2.93
N VAL A 484 5.96 30.38 2.02
CA VAL A 484 7.15 30.90 1.31
C VAL A 484 6.79 32.19 0.59
N MET A 485 7.72 33.19 0.63
CA MET A 485 7.52 34.55 0.10
C MET A 485 6.38 35.34 0.80
N HIS A 486 6.02 35.00 2.04
CA HIS A 486 4.96 35.68 2.82
C HIS A 486 3.61 35.75 2.08
N ARG A 487 3.32 34.83 1.16
CA ARG A 487 2.07 34.81 0.43
C ARG A 487 0.88 34.59 1.37
N PRO A 488 -0.23 35.36 1.22
CA PRO A 488 -1.39 35.19 2.08
C PRO A 488 -2.04 33.81 1.85
N LEU A 489 -2.71 33.31 2.86
CA LEU A 489 -3.60 32.16 2.72
C LEU A 489 -4.80 32.58 1.84
N PRO A 490 -5.37 31.67 1.05
CA PRO A 490 -6.51 31.98 0.20
C PRO A 490 -7.74 32.36 1.05
N LEU A 491 -8.55 33.26 0.52
CA LEU A 491 -9.85 33.57 1.13
C LEU A 491 -10.79 32.38 0.92
N VAL A 492 -11.40 31.92 2.01
CA VAL A 492 -12.38 30.81 1.96
C VAL A 492 -13.76 31.36 2.30
N GLU A 493 -14.66 31.29 1.34
CA GLU A 493 -16.04 31.72 1.48
C GLU A 493 -16.96 30.49 1.57
N LEU A 494 -17.88 30.51 2.54
CA LEU A 494 -18.88 29.46 2.72
C LEU A 494 -20.18 29.84 2.02
N VAL A 495 -20.62 28.97 1.11
CA VAL A 495 -21.93 29.12 0.43
C VAL A 495 -22.93 28.21 1.13
N ASP A 496 -23.94 28.80 1.79
CA ASP A 496 -25.00 28.08 2.49
C ASP A 496 -26.03 27.53 1.50
N MET A 497 -25.94 26.25 1.21
CA MET A 497 -26.86 25.58 0.27
C MET A 497 -28.29 25.47 0.79
N ARG A 498 -28.54 25.69 2.09
CA ARG A 498 -29.90 25.77 2.65
C ARG A 498 -30.60 27.06 2.18
N ARG A 499 -29.87 28.18 2.20
CA ARG A 499 -30.36 29.48 1.68
C ARG A 499 -30.55 29.41 0.17
N GLU A 500 -29.60 28.84 -0.56
CA GLU A 500 -29.72 28.64 -2.00
C GLU A 500 -30.99 27.87 -2.36
N PHE A 501 -31.29 26.79 -1.62
CA PHE A 501 -32.51 26.01 -1.80
C PHE A 501 -33.79 26.81 -1.44
N GLN A 502 -33.76 27.60 -0.35
CA GLN A 502 -34.90 28.41 0.09
C GLN A 502 -35.24 29.52 -0.92
N GLU A 503 -34.25 30.13 -1.57
CA GLU A 503 -34.40 31.22 -2.52
C GLU A 503 -34.84 30.71 -3.91
N THR A 504 -34.31 29.59 -4.36
CA THR A 504 -34.56 29.09 -5.72
C THR A 504 -35.73 28.09 -5.80
N GLY A 505 -36.08 27.44 -4.69
CA GLY A 505 -37.05 26.34 -4.62
C GLY A 505 -36.62 25.09 -5.36
N GLN A 506 -35.40 25.04 -5.90
CA GLN A 506 -34.87 23.94 -6.71
C GLN A 506 -33.56 23.41 -6.15
N GLU A 507 -33.28 22.16 -6.48
CA GLU A 507 -31.99 21.57 -6.17
C GLU A 507 -30.94 21.92 -7.22
N HIS A 508 -29.91 22.64 -6.81
CA HIS A 508 -28.76 22.94 -7.64
C HIS A 508 -27.54 22.20 -7.15
N LEU A 509 -26.84 21.51 -8.06
CA LEU A 509 -25.53 20.90 -7.75
C LEU A 509 -24.47 21.99 -7.53
N PHE A 510 -24.54 23.04 -8.32
CA PHE A 510 -23.68 24.22 -8.25
C PHE A 510 -24.52 25.44 -7.86
N SER A 511 -24.06 26.17 -6.84
CA SER A 511 -24.68 27.42 -6.44
C SER A 511 -24.47 28.51 -7.48
N ARG A 512 -25.37 29.50 -7.52
CA ARG A 512 -25.23 30.70 -8.36
C ARG A 512 -23.89 31.38 -8.13
N ALA A 513 -23.49 31.55 -6.88
CA ALA A 513 -22.20 32.14 -6.52
C ALA A 513 -20.99 31.40 -7.11
N LEU A 514 -21.02 30.07 -7.12
CA LEU A 514 -19.94 29.27 -7.71
C LEU A 514 -19.92 29.38 -9.24
N ILE A 515 -21.09 29.41 -9.88
CA ILE A 515 -21.20 29.58 -11.33
C ILE A 515 -20.67 30.97 -11.74
N ASP A 516 -21.11 32.02 -11.07
CA ASP A 516 -20.72 33.39 -11.38
C ASP A 516 -19.22 33.63 -11.20
N GLN A 517 -18.64 33.15 -10.09
CA GLN A 517 -17.21 33.25 -9.81
C GLN A 517 -16.38 32.42 -10.78
N THR A 518 -16.87 31.23 -11.18
CA THR A 518 -16.18 30.39 -12.19
C THR A 518 -16.16 31.08 -13.53
N GLN A 519 -17.29 31.63 -13.97
CA GLN A 519 -17.39 32.38 -15.23
C GLN A 519 -16.43 33.60 -15.21
N ALA A 520 -16.48 34.40 -14.15
CA ALA A 520 -15.60 35.56 -14.00
C ALA A 520 -14.11 35.18 -14.01
N THR A 521 -13.75 34.04 -13.45
CA THR A 521 -12.36 33.52 -13.45
C THR A 521 -11.94 33.13 -14.87
N LEU A 522 -12.80 32.42 -15.61
CA LEU A 522 -12.54 32.00 -16.99
C LEU A 522 -12.46 33.22 -17.92
N ASP A 523 -13.31 34.24 -17.73
CA ASP A 523 -13.32 35.48 -18.52
C ASP A 523 -12.02 36.29 -18.33
N ARG A 524 -11.39 36.22 -17.16
CA ARG A 524 -10.05 36.81 -16.91
C ARG A 524 -8.89 35.98 -17.50
N GLY A 525 -9.19 34.83 -18.14
CA GLY A 525 -8.17 33.92 -18.64
C GLY A 525 -7.42 33.13 -17.58
N GLU A 526 -7.94 33.09 -16.35
CA GLU A 526 -7.39 32.37 -15.22
C GLU A 526 -7.90 30.93 -15.18
N GLN A 527 -7.36 30.13 -14.25
CA GLN A 527 -7.75 28.71 -14.12
C GLN A 527 -8.55 28.46 -12.85
N ALA A 528 -9.54 27.57 -12.98
CA ALA A 528 -10.36 27.12 -11.85
C ALA A 528 -10.27 25.61 -11.63
N ILE A 529 -10.42 25.21 -10.36
CA ILE A 529 -10.57 23.83 -9.94
C ILE A 529 -11.93 23.63 -9.29
N ILE A 530 -12.68 22.61 -9.72
CA ILE A 530 -13.92 22.19 -9.05
C ILE A 530 -13.71 20.81 -8.44
N LEU A 531 -13.68 20.77 -7.10
CA LEU A 531 -13.63 19.52 -6.36
C LEU A 531 -15.03 18.98 -6.13
N LEU A 532 -15.32 17.81 -6.71
CA LEU A 532 -16.53 17.06 -6.42
C LEU A 532 -16.21 16.03 -5.32
N ASN A 533 -16.59 16.30 -4.09
CA ASN A 533 -16.32 15.40 -2.95
C ASN A 533 -17.27 14.21 -2.95
N ARG A 534 -16.95 13.18 -3.76
CA ARG A 534 -17.86 12.07 -4.12
C ARG A 534 -17.53 10.72 -3.50
N ARG A 535 -16.84 10.57 -2.43
CA ARG A 535 -16.64 9.25 -1.83
C ARG A 535 -17.60 8.97 -0.68
N GLY A 536 -18.61 8.14 -0.93
CA GLY A 536 -19.46 7.55 0.09
C GLY A 536 -20.47 6.58 -0.51
N TYR A 537 -20.30 5.29 -0.26
CA TYR A 537 -21.31 4.25 -0.52
C TYR A 537 -22.44 4.29 0.52
N SER A 538 -22.39 5.21 1.48
CA SER A 538 -23.34 5.32 2.56
C SER A 538 -24.37 6.39 2.24
N PHE A 539 -25.62 6.00 2.17
CA PHE A 539 -26.73 6.93 2.05
C PHE A 539 -27.05 7.49 3.44
N VAL A 540 -26.76 8.77 3.62
CA VAL A 540 -27.11 9.52 4.83
C VAL A 540 -28.38 10.30 4.54
N VAL A 541 -29.29 10.33 5.51
CA VAL A 541 -30.52 11.14 5.43
C VAL A 541 -30.27 12.47 6.12
N MET A 542 -30.52 13.56 5.38
CA MET A 542 -30.35 14.93 5.83
C MET A 542 -31.53 15.78 5.41
N CYS A 543 -31.94 16.73 6.23
CA CYS A 543 -32.93 17.73 5.88
C CYS A 543 -32.31 18.84 5.05
N ARG A 544 -32.85 19.15 3.85
CA ARG A 544 -32.36 20.23 3.00
C ARG A 544 -32.66 21.62 3.55
N ALA A 545 -33.80 21.76 4.26
CA ALA A 545 -34.23 23.06 4.76
C ALA A 545 -33.39 23.56 5.94
N CYS A 546 -32.93 22.65 6.82
CA CYS A 546 -32.19 23.03 8.02
C CYS A 546 -30.83 22.34 8.18
N GLY A 547 -30.45 21.44 7.29
CA GLY A 547 -29.21 20.68 7.37
C GLY A 547 -29.18 19.55 8.40
N GLU A 548 -30.24 19.29 9.17
CA GLU A 548 -30.25 18.31 10.25
C GLU A 548 -29.99 16.90 9.74
N LYS A 549 -29.10 16.16 10.42
CA LYS A 549 -28.74 14.75 10.12
C LYS A 549 -29.35 13.83 11.15
N LEU A 550 -29.72 12.64 10.69
CA LEU A 550 -30.18 11.59 11.58
C LEU A 550 -28.97 10.86 12.17
N GLN A 551 -28.76 11.03 13.48
CA GLN A 551 -27.64 10.45 14.22
C GLN A 551 -28.09 9.31 15.14
N CYS A 552 -27.17 8.42 15.48
CA CYS A 552 -27.40 7.37 16.46
C CYS A 552 -27.33 7.96 17.88
N GLU A 553 -28.35 7.69 18.67
CA GLU A 553 -28.44 8.16 20.06
C GLU A 553 -27.35 7.58 20.97
N ASN A 554 -26.84 6.37 20.63
CA ASN A 554 -25.85 5.67 21.45
C ASN A 554 -24.40 6.00 21.04
N CYS A 555 -24.17 6.39 19.78
CA CYS A 555 -22.81 6.49 19.20
C CYS A 555 -22.49 7.88 18.65
N SER A 556 -23.48 8.76 18.53
CA SER A 556 -23.35 10.11 17.96
C SER A 556 -22.71 10.15 16.56
N ILE A 557 -22.90 9.08 15.78
CA ILE A 557 -22.52 9.01 14.37
C ILE A 557 -23.76 9.01 13.49
N SER A 558 -23.63 9.41 12.23
CA SER A 558 -24.73 9.41 11.28
C SER A 558 -25.27 7.98 11.08
N LEU A 559 -26.62 7.88 11.05
CA LEU A 559 -27.29 6.65 10.67
C LEU A 559 -27.23 6.46 9.17
N THR A 560 -27.02 5.23 8.73
CA THR A 560 -26.97 4.88 7.32
C THR A 560 -28.31 4.36 6.84
N TYR A 561 -28.75 4.88 5.70
CA TYR A 561 -29.97 4.44 5.04
C TYR A 561 -29.72 3.16 4.23
N HIS A 562 -30.54 2.17 4.48
CA HIS A 562 -30.58 0.92 3.71
C HIS A 562 -31.82 0.92 2.81
N LYS A 563 -31.60 0.86 1.48
CA LYS A 563 -32.68 0.72 0.51
C LYS A 563 -33.47 -0.56 0.82
N PRO A 564 -34.81 -0.54 0.75
CA PRO A 564 -35.59 -1.75 0.85
C PRO A 564 -35.10 -2.75 -0.19
N VAL A 565 -34.80 -3.97 0.23
CA VAL A 565 -34.62 -5.08 -0.71
C VAL A 565 -36.02 -5.36 -1.24
N LEU A 566 -36.22 -5.28 -2.57
CA LEU A 566 -37.46 -5.72 -3.20
C LEU A 566 -37.74 -7.15 -2.72
N ALA A 567 -38.77 -7.30 -1.94
CA ALA A 567 -39.18 -8.60 -1.42
C ALA A 567 -39.57 -9.50 -2.59
N SER A 568 -39.12 -10.75 -2.57
CA SER A 568 -39.81 -11.84 -3.28
C SER A 568 -41.31 -11.82 -2.92
N HIS A 569 -42.15 -12.18 -3.83
CA HIS A 569 -43.61 -12.00 -3.88
C HIS A 569 -44.43 -12.25 -2.59
N ASP A 570 -43.83 -12.75 -1.50
CA ASP A 570 -44.54 -13.20 -0.29
C ASP A 570 -44.26 -12.44 1.03
N ARG A 571 -43.53 -11.32 1.02
CA ARG A 571 -43.30 -10.52 2.24
C ARG A 571 -43.58 -9.04 1.99
N ALA A 572 -44.33 -8.42 2.89
CA ALA A 572 -44.59 -7.00 2.89
C ALA A 572 -43.28 -6.19 2.80
N PRO A 573 -43.23 -5.06 2.07
CA PRO A 573 -42.05 -4.24 1.93
C PRO A 573 -41.58 -3.79 3.31
N VAL A 574 -40.39 -4.21 3.70
CA VAL A 574 -39.74 -3.70 4.92
C VAL A 574 -39.50 -2.22 4.71
N GLY A 575 -40.11 -1.36 5.51
CA GLY A 575 -40.04 0.10 5.38
C GLY A 575 -38.61 0.64 5.34
N GLN A 576 -38.47 1.83 4.83
CA GLN A 576 -37.20 2.56 4.75
C GLN A 576 -36.50 2.62 6.12
N ARG A 577 -35.32 2.04 6.22
CA ARG A 577 -34.67 1.77 7.51
C ARG A 577 -33.30 2.44 7.61
N LEU A 578 -33.07 3.03 8.78
CA LEU A 578 -31.79 3.58 9.19
C LEU A 578 -31.11 2.61 10.15
N GLU A 579 -29.79 2.43 10.04
CA GLU A 579 -29.01 1.56 10.91
C GLU A 579 -27.72 2.24 11.35
N CYS A 580 -27.37 2.10 12.63
CA CYS A 580 -26.07 2.47 13.15
C CYS A 580 -25.07 1.32 12.93
N HIS A 581 -24.03 1.57 12.14
CA HIS A 581 -23.02 0.54 11.90
C HIS A 581 -22.07 0.28 13.08
N TYR A 582 -22.12 1.04 14.17
CA TYR A 582 -21.31 0.75 15.35
C TYR A 582 -22.00 -0.15 16.36
N CYS A 583 -23.25 0.13 16.69
CA CYS A 583 -23.98 -0.61 17.73
C CYS A 583 -25.18 -1.41 17.21
N GLY A 584 -25.50 -1.31 15.91
CA GLY A 584 -26.67 -2.00 15.35
C GLY A 584 -28.03 -1.34 15.66
N TYR A 585 -28.04 -0.13 16.27
CA TYR A 585 -29.30 0.61 16.53
C TYR A 585 -30.06 0.85 15.23
N LYS A 586 -31.39 0.64 15.26
CA LYS A 586 -32.25 0.70 14.08
C LYS A 586 -33.41 1.65 14.30
N ARG A 587 -33.68 2.47 13.27
CA ARG A 587 -34.81 3.41 13.26
C ARG A 587 -35.42 3.47 11.86
N THR A 588 -36.72 3.75 11.77
CA THR A 588 -37.37 4.07 10.49
C THR A 588 -37.04 5.50 10.06
N VAL A 589 -37.00 5.74 8.74
CA VAL A 589 -36.84 7.10 8.20
C VAL A 589 -38.10 7.91 8.57
N PRO A 590 -37.98 9.04 9.26
CA PRO A 590 -39.13 9.88 9.58
C PRO A 590 -39.68 10.50 8.28
N LYS A 591 -40.96 10.81 8.23
CA LYS A 591 -41.60 11.49 7.10
C LYS A 591 -41.25 12.97 7.06
N ARG A 592 -40.95 13.58 8.20
CA ARG A 592 -40.63 14.99 8.37
C ARG A 592 -39.38 15.13 9.25
N CYS A 593 -38.68 16.25 9.06
CA CYS A 593 -37.57 16.60 9.90
C CYS A 593 -38.01 16.91 11.32
N PHE A 594 -37.42 16.25 12.31
CA PHE A 594 -37.76 16.47 13.73
C PHE A 594 -37.31 17.85 14.28
N LYS A 595 -36.51 18.61 13.54
CA LYS A 595 -36.00 19.95 13.94
C LYS A 595 -36.83 21.09 13.37
N CYS A 596 -37.19 21.01 12.09
CA CYS A 596 -37.84 22.11 11.37
C CYS A 596 -39.16 21.69 10.70
N ASP A 597 -39.62 20.47 10.90
CA ASP A 597 -40.85 19.88 10.34
C ASP A 597 -40.95 19.88 8.81
N SER A 598 -39.84 20.13 8.12
CA SER A 598 -39.78 20.08 6.66
C SER A 598 -39.91 18.64 6.11
N GLU A 599 -40.60 18.46 5.01
CA GLU A 599 -40.72 17.17 4.30
C GLU A 599 -39.52 16.90 3.36
N HIS A 600 -38.61 17.88 3.19
CA HIS A 600 -37.50 17.79 2.26
C HIS A 600 -36.30 17.04 2.86
N LEU A 601 -36.50 15.73 3.08
CA LEU A 601 -35.43 14.83 3.48
C LEU A 601 -34.71 14.30 2.26
N TYR A 602 -33.38 14.48 2.24
CA TYR A 602 -32.51 14.14 1.13
C TYR A 602 -31.61 12.95 1.45
N PHE A 603 -31.48 12.06 0.47
CA PHE A 603 -30.60 10.89 0.53
C PHE A 603 -29.30 11.20 -0.22
N LEU A 604 -28.25 11.53 0.51
CA LEU A 604 -26.93 11.82 -0.04
C LEU A 604 -26.32 10.57 -0.69
N GLY A 605 -26.03 10.60 -1.99
CA GLY A 605 -25.42 9.42 -2.63
C GLY A 605 -25.43 9.35 -4.14
N ALA A 606 -25.87 10.40 -4.86
CA ALA A 606 -25.97 10.39 -6.33
C ALA A 606 -24.85 11.19 -7.04
N GLY A 607 -24.24 10.57 -8.00
CA GLY A 607 -23.69 10.97 -9.30
C GLY A 607 -22.67 12.13 -9.46
N SER A 608 -21.36 11.81 -9.72
CA SER A 608 -20.33 12.80 -10.16
C SER A 608 -20.13 12.83 -11.67
N GLN A 609 -20.56 11.81 -12.38
CA GLN A 609 -20.54 11.81 -13.84
C GLN A 609 -21.47 12.90 -14.38
N GLN A 610 -22.60 13.13 -13.70
CA GLN A 610 -23.50 14.24 -13.94
C GLN A 610 -22.88 15.62 -13.66
N GLY A 611 -21.87 15.72 -12.78
CA GLY A 611 -21.24 16.98 -12.46
C GLY A 611 -20.39 17.56 -13.59
N GLU A 612 -19.63 16.71 -14.30
CA GLU A 612 -18.83 17.14 -15.47
C GLU A 612 -19.71 17.53 -16.66
N GLU A 613 -20.69 16.68 -16.99
CA GLU A 613 -21.66 16.94 -18.05
C GLU A 613 -22.40 18.28 -17.80
N ARG A 614 -22.80 18.51 -16.55
CA ARG A 614 -23.49 19.76 -16.16
C ARG A 614 -22.58 20.98 -16.24
N LEU A 615 -21.29 20.86 -15.90
CA LEU A 615 -20.33 21.96 -16.04
C LEU A 615 -20.05 22.27 -17.50
N GLN A 616 -20.04 21.28 -18.39
CA GLN A 616 -19.90 21.51 -19.83
C GLN A 616 -21.11 22.22 -20.44
N GLU A 617 -22.33 21.95 -19.94
CA GLU A 617 -23.54 22.66 -20.31
C GLU A 617 -23.53 24.13 -19.85
N ILE A 618 -23.08 24.36 -18.59
CA ILE A 618 -23.04 25.70 -17.99
C ILE A 618 -21.92 26.54 -18.63
N PHE A 619 -20.77 25.96 -18.91
CA PHE A 619 -19.58 26.64 -19.45
C PHE A 619 -19.15 26.03 -20.79
N PRO A 620 -19.91 26.26 -21.87
CA PRO A 620 -19.62 25.65 -23.18
C PRO A 620 -18.26 26.08 -23.76
N GLY A 621 -17.75 27.24 -23.37
CA GLY A 621 -16.44 27.75 -23.77
C GLY A 621 -15.26 27.24 -22.91
N ALA A 622 -15.51 26.50 -21.83
CA ALA A 622 -14.48 26.00 -20.96
C ALA A 622 -13.77 24.77 -21.57
N ARG A 623 -12.46 24.74 -21.43
CA ARG A 623 -11.63 23.57 -21.74
C ARG A 623 -11.47 22.73 -20.48
N ILE A 624 -12.41 21.78 -20.30
CA ILE A 624 -12.53 20.97 -19.08
C ILE A 624 -11.53 19.82 -19.12
N GLY A 625 -10.77 19.64 -18.02
CA GLY A 625 -9.99 18.45 -17.73
C GLY A 625 -10.58 17.69 -16.57
N ARG A 626 -10.58 16.36 -16.62
CA ARG A 626 -11.08 15.51 -15.53
C ARG A 626 -9.99 14.71 -14.85
N MET A 627 -9.94 14.77 -13.51
CA MET A 627 -8.99 14.06 -12.67
C MET A 627 -9.71 13.20 -11.64
N ASP A 628 -9.93 11.94 -11.98
CA ASP A 628 -10.45 10.91 -11.06
C ASP A 628 -9.81 9.54 -11.33
N ARG A 629 -10.17 8.51 -10.54
CA ARG A 629 -9.61 7.15 -10.69
C ARG A 629 -9.99 6.46 -12.00
N ASP A 630 -11.04 6.89 -12.66
CA ASP A 630 -11.53 6.26 -13.87
C ASP A 630 -10.80 6.82 -15.10
N THR A 631 -10.44 8.10 -15.06
CA THR A 631 -9.71 8.81 -16.13
C THR A 631 -8.20 8.72 -15.98
N VAL A 632 -7.68 8.68 -14.75
CA VAL A 632 -6.25 8.59 -14.46
C VAL A 632 -5.92 7.17 -14.00
N ARG A 633 -5.58 6.31 -14.94
CA ARG A 633 -5.26 4.90 -14.68
C ARG A 633 -3.80 4.67 -14.33
N GLY A 634 -2.93 5.60 -14.69
CA GLY A 634 -1.50 5.50 -14.49
C GLY A 634 -0.82 6.85 -14.32
N ARG A 635 0.48 6.79 -14.03
CA ARG A 635 1.33 7.97 -13.81
C ARG A 635 1.40 8.86 -15.05
N SER A 636 1.55 8.27 -16.23
CA SER A 636 1.62 8.99 -17.50
C SER A 636 0.33 9.77 -17.83
N ASP A 637 -0.83 9.27 -17.41
CA ASP A 637 -2.11 9.98 -17.61
C ASP A 637 -2.19 11.23 -16.73
N MET A 638 -1.73 11.08 -15.48
CA MET A 638 -1.62 12.19 -14.52
C MET A 638 -0.68 13.29 -15.04
N GLU A 639 0.49 12.90 -15.51
CA GLU A 639 1.50 13.81 -16.05
C GLU A 639 0.97 14.60 -17.25
N ARG A 640 0.37 13.92 -18.21
CA ARG A 640 -0.23 14.56 -19.38
C ARG A 640 -1.31 15.56 -18.99
N LEU A 641 -2.19 15.21 -18.05
CA LEU A 641 -3.24 16.09 -17.58
C LEU A 641 -2.68 17.34 -16.91
N LEU A 642 -1.66 17.19 -16.06
CA LEU A 642 -1.00 18.32 -15.40
C LEU A 642 -0.26 19.21 -16.41
N MET A 643 0.42 18.64 -17.40
CA MET A 643 1.08 19.42 -18.46
C MET A 643 0.07 20.26 -19.25
N ARG A 644 -1.08 19.69 -19.63
CA ARG A 644 -2.17 20.39 -20.33
C ARG A 644 -2.75 21.50 -19.47
N LEU A 645 -2.82 21.33 -18.15
CA LEU A 645 -3.24 22.37 -17.23
C LEU A 645 -2.19 23.48 -17.15
N HIS A 646 -0.92 23.14 -17.01
CA HIS A 646 0.19 24.11 -16.95
C HIS A 646 0.35 24.91 -18.25
N SER A 647 0.12 24.28 -19.41
CA SER A 647 0.17 24.98 -20.71
C SER A 647 -1.06 25.87 -20.98
N GLY A 648 -2.05 25.87 -20.10
CA GLY A 648 -3.31 26.58 -20.31
C GLY A 648 -4.25 25.94 -21.34
N GLU A 649 -3.93 24.72 -21.83
CA GLU A 649 -4.83 23.95 -22.69
C GLU A 649 -6.13 23.57 -21.94
N ILE A 650 -6.03 23.36 -20.64
CA ILE A 650 -7.13 23.18 -19.70
C ILE A 650 -7.25 24.43 -18.84
N ASN A 651 -8.45 25.03 -18.75
CA ASN A 651 -8.72 26.16 -17.87
C ASN A 651 -9.69 25.84 -16.72
N LEU A 652 -10.41 24.71 -16.81
CA LEU A 652 -11.29 24.21 -15.74
C LEU A 652 -10.96 22.75 -15.44
N LEU A 653 -10.37 22.50 -14.27
CA LEU A 653 -10.06 21.14 -13.80
C LEU A 653 -11.14 20.64 -12.86
N VAL A 654 -11.78 19.53 -13.20
CA VAL A 654 -12.84 18.91 -12.40
C VAL A 654 -12.38 17.56 -11.89
N GLY A 655 -12.66 17.24 -10.64
CA GLY A 655 -12.34 15.89 -10.15
C GLY A 655 -12.58 15.67 -8.68
N THR A 656 -12.01 14.58 -8.17
CA THR A 656 -12.21 14.13 -6.78
C THR A 656 -11.00 14.52 -5.90
N GLN A 657 -10.91 13.94 -4.70
CA GLN A 657 -9.81 14.18 -3.74
C GLN A 657 -8.38 14.02 -4.31
N MET A 658 -8.23 13.46 -5.53
CA MET A 658 -6.93 13.38 -6.19
C MET A 658 -6.35 14.77 -6.49
N ILE A 659 -7.20 15.75 -6.79
CA ILE A 659 -6.79 17.14 -7.07
C ILE A 659 -6.21 17.82 -5.82
N ALA A 660 -6.69 17.46 -4.65
CA ALA A 660 -6.23 18.04 -3.37
C ALA A 660 -4.78 17.70 -3.03
N LYS A 661 -4.21 16.63 -3.64
CA LYS A 661 -2.94 16.05 -3.20
C LYS A 661 -1.79 16.32 -4.18
N GLY A 662 -0.64 16.75 -3.65
CA GLY A 662 0.69 16.59 -4.25
C GLY A 662 1.06 17.43 -5.48
N HIS A 663 0.18 18.26 -6.04
CA HIS A 663 0.46 19.00 -7.27
C HIS A 663 0.66 20.49 -7.00
N ASP A 664 1.68 21.04 -7.64
CA ASP A 664 1.95 22.48 -7.59
C ASP A 664 1.43 23.13 -8.87
N ILE A 665 0.28 23.79 -8.78
CA ILE A 665 -0.42 24.40 -9.90
C ILE A 665 -0.46 25.91 -9.65
N HIS A 666 0.27 26.69 -10.45
CA HIS A 666 0.46 28.11 -10.22
C HIS A 666 -0.66 28.99 -10.81
N GLY A 667 -1.34 28.54 -11.85
CA GLY A 667 -2.35 29.34 -12.56
C GLY A 667 -3.75 29.35 -11.93
N VAL A 668 -3.96 28.59 -10.85
CA VAL A 668 -5.29 28.44 -10.24
C VAL A 668 -5.57 29.55 -9.24
N THR A 669 -6.59 30.37 -9.53
CA THR A 669 -7.06 31.47 -8.68
C THR A 669 -8.38 31.14 -7.99
N LEU A 670 -9.20 30.24 -8.55
CA LEU A 670 -10.46 29.79 -7.98
C LEU A 670 -10.47 28.29 -7.68
N VAL A 671 -10.94 27.93 -6.49
CA VAL A 671 -11.23 26.54 -6.13
C VAL A 671 -12.66 26.43 -5.61
N GLY A 672 -13.50 25.69 -6.30
CA GLY A 672 -14.86 25.36 -5.85
C GLY A 672 -14.89 23.99 -5.19
N VAL A 673 -15.48 23.89 -4.00
CA VAL A 673 -15.68 22.61 -3.28
C VAL A 673 -17.16 22.31 -3.21
N VAL A 674 -17.59 21.24 -3.89
CA VAL A 674 -18.97 20.80 -3.94
C VAL A 674 -19.17 19.60 -3.01
N GLY A 675 -20.16 19.67 -2.13
CA GLY A 675 -20.51 18.58 -1.23
C GLY A 675 -19.48 18.32 -0.13
N ALA A 676 -18.97 19.38 0.50
CA ALA A 676 -18.09 19.29 1.68
C ALA A 676 -18.69 18.44 2.80
N ASP A 677 -20.02 18.45 2.92
CA ASP A 677 -20.80 17.74 3.93
C ASP A 677 -20.82 16.22 3.77
N PHE A 678 -20.53 15.69 2.60
CA PHE A 678 -20.62 14.24 2.34
C PHE A 678 -19.70 13.46 3.27
N ALA A 679 -18.50 13.98 3.52
CA ALA A 679 -17.59 13.36 4.46
C ALA A 679 -18.06 13.44 5.91
N LEU A 680 -18.77 14.51 6.31
CA LEU A 680 -19.40 14.63 7.63
C LEU A 680 -20.55 13.62 7.82
N GLY A 681 -21.15 13.15 6.73
CA GLY A 681 -22.19 12.13 6.74
C GLY A 681 -21.68 10.71 6.94
N LEU A 682 -20.37 10.47 6.83
CA LEU A 682 -19.82 9.13 6.98
C LEU A 682 -19.99 8.62 8.43
N PRO A 683 -20.34 7.33 8.63
CA PRO A 683 -20.43 6.73 9.95
C PRO A 683 -19.03 6.46 10.52
N ASP A 684 -18.22 7.50 10.67
CA ASP A 684 -16.87 7.44 11.19
C ASP A 684 -16.61 8.61 12.14
N PHE A 685 -16.08 8.33 13.32
CA PHE A 685 -15.80 9.36 14.32
C PHE A 685 -14.73 10.37 13.86
N ARG A 686 -13.95 10.05 12.83
CA ARG A 686 -12.95 10.96 12.21
C ARG A 686 -13.54 11.85 11.12
N ALA A 687 -14.84 11.82 10.89
CA ALA A 687 -15.48 12.55 9.80
C ALA A 687 -15.15 14.05 9.81
N ALA A 688 -15.24 14.70 10.99
CA ALA A 688 -14.95 16.12 11.15
C ALA A 688 -13.47 16.47 10.88
N GLU A 689 -12.55 15.68 11.43
CA GLU A 689 -11.11 15.80 11.17
C GLU A 689 -10.79 15.69 9.67
N ARG A 690 -11.37 14.73 8.98
CA ARG A 690 -11.16 14.52 7.53
C ARG A 690 -11.71 15.66 6.68
N VAL A 691 -12.86 16.20 7.05
CA VAL A 691 -13.42 17.36 6.34
C VAL A 691 -12.49 18.56 6.48
N PHE A 692 -12.03 18.85 7.68
CA PHE A 692 -11.06 19.91 7.90
C PHE A 692 -9.78 19.69 7.08
N GLN A 693 -9.20 18.49 7.13
CA GLN A 693 -7.99 18.14 6.38
C GLN A 693 -8.18 18.33 4.88
N LEU A 694 -9.30 17.84 4.34
CA LEU A 694 -9.63 17.98 2.93
C LEU A 694 -9.77 19.45 2.51
N LEU A 695 -10.57 20.21 3.25
CA LEU A 695 -10.80 21.63 2.95
C LEU A 695 -9.50 22.44 3.03
N THR A 696 -8.68 22.23 4.05
CA THR A 696 -7.39 22.91 4.20
C THR A 696 -6.41 22.55 3.07
N GLN A 697 -6.36 21.26 2.66
CA GLN A 697 -5.51 20.84 1.55
C GLN A 697 -5.94 21.44 0.21
N VAL A 698 -7.24 21.44 -0.04
CA VAL A 698 -7.82 21.97 -1.29
C VAL A 698 -7.67 23.50 -1.32
N SER A 699 -7.95 24.18 -0.23
CA SER A 699 -7.73 25.63 -0.10
C SER A 699 -6.28 26.00 -0.40
N GLY A 700 -5.32 25.18 0.05
CA GLY A 700 -3.92 25.38 -0.26
C GLY A 700 -3.54 25.24 -1.75
N ARG A 701 -4.47 24.92 -2.67
CA ARG A 701 -4.23 24.90 -4.13
C ARG A 701 -4.47 26.26 -4.78
N ALA A 702 -5.35 27.09 -4.23
CA ALA A 702 -5.59 28.44 -4.72
C ALA A 702 -4.45 29.39 -4.33
N GLY A 703 -4.13 30.33 -5.21
CA GLY A 703 -3.19 31.42 -4.93
C GLY A 703 -1.76 30.94 -4.69
N ARG A 704 -1.28 29.96 -5.43
CA ARG A 704 0.14 29.54 -5.43
C ARG A 704 1.00 30.38 -6.38
N GLY A 705 0.38 31.03 -7.34
CA GLY A 705 0.99 31.99 -8.23
C GLY A 705 1.16 33.37 -7.58
N GLU A 706 1.20 34.40 -8.42
CA GLU A 706 1.30 35.81 -7.97
C GLU A 706 -0.06 36.38 -7.59
N LEU A 707 -1.15 35.84 -8.15
CA LEU A 707 -2.51 36.29 -7.90
C LEU A 707 -3.07 35.67 -6.61
N PRO A 708 -3.88 36.41 -5.84
CA PRO A 708 -4.55 35.86 -4.68
C PRO A 708 -5.56 34.78 -5.08
N GLY A 709 -5.74 33.79 -4.22
CA GLY A 709 -6.67 32.70 -4.47
C GLY A 709 -7.96 32.83 -3.67
N THR A 710 -9.09 32.47 -4.27
CA THR A 710 -10.39 32.34 -3.62
C THR A 710 -10.85 30.89 -3.61
N VAL A 711 -11.50 30.50 -2.52
CA VAL A 711 -12.06 29.16 -2.35
C VAL A 711 -13.54 29.29 -2.00
N LEU A 712 -14.42 28.71 -2.80
CA LEU A 712 -15.84 28.65 -2.51
C LEU A 712 -16.21 27.25 -2.00
N VAL A 713 -16.72 27.15 -0.79
CA VAL A 713 -17.14 25.87 -0.19
C VAL A 713 -18.66 25.81 -0.09
N GLN A 714 -19.29 25.03 -0.94
CA GLN A 714 -20.73 24.75 -0.87
C GLN A 714 -21.02 23.75 0.24
N THR A 715 -21.87 24.13 1.19
CA THR A 715 -22.19 23.32 2.36
C THR A 715 -23.63 23.52 2.85
N TYR A 716 -24.25 22.45 3.34
CA TYR A 716 -25.50 22.53 4.12
C TYR A 716 -25.28 22.74 5.63
N HIS A 717 -23.99 22.73 6.04
CA HIS A 717 -23.60 22.87 7.45
C HIS A 717 -22.55 23.98 7.67
N PRO A 718 -22.82 25.23 7.24
CA PRO A 718 -21.84 26.31 7.41
C PRO A 718 -21.45 26.54 8.88
N ASP A 719 -22.37 26.23 9.82
CA ASP A 719 -22.16 26.37 11.26
C ASP A 719 -21.41 25.18 11.90
N HIS A 720 -21.01 24.18 11.11
CA HIS A 720 -20.28 23.05 11.67
C HIS A 720 -18.81 23.43 11.93
N TYR A 721 -18.35 23.22 13.19
CA TYR A 721 -17.03 23.68 13.62
C TYR A 721 -15.87 23.27 12.72
N ALA A 722 -15.91 22.09 12.11
CA ALA A 722 -14.84 21.63 11.21
C ALA A 722 -14.79 22.45 9.91
N ILE A 723 -15.94 22.93 9.42
CA ILE A 723 -16.06 23.76 8.22
C ILE A 723 -15.67 25.20 8.57
N GLU A 724 -16.18 25.75 9.69
CA GLU A 724 -15.81 27.08 10.16
C GLU A 724 -14.31 27.21 10.42
N CYS A 725 -13.72 26.22 11.10
CA CYS A 725 -12.28 26.21 11.38
C CYS A 725 -11.47 26.09 10.08
N ALA A 726 -11.92 25.28 9.10
CA ALA A 726 -11.24 25.18 7.81
C ALA A 726 -11.31 26.49 7.01
N ALA A 727 -12.45 27.19 7.05
CA ALA A 727 -12.58 28.50 6.41
C ALA A 727 -11.67 29.57 7.03
N LYS A 728 -11.40 29.49 8.33
CA LYS A 728 -10.51 30.38 9.07
C LYS A 728 -9.07 29.88 9.14
N HIS A 729 -8.74 28.76 8.55
CA HIS A 729 -7.45 28.07 8.69
C HIS A 729 -7.05 27.79 10.15
N ASP A 730 -8.02 27.63 11.05
CA ASP A 730 -7.83 27.50 12.49
C ASP A 730 -7.78 26.03 12.92
N PHE A 731 -6.58 25.45 12.84
CA PHE A 731 -6.32 24.08 13.29
C PHE A 731 -6.45 23.94 14.82
N HIS A 732 -6.06 24.94 15.59
CA HIS A 732 -6.04 24.86 17.05
C HIS A 732 -7.44 24.74 17.65
N THR A 733 -8.38 25.56 17.21
CA THR A 733 -9.78 25.48 17.64
C THR A 733 -10.44 24.16 17.22
N LEU A 734 -10.13 23.67 16.00
CA LEU A 734 -10.59 22.34 15.59
C LEU A 734 -10.13 21.26 16.57
N VAL A 735 -8.81 21.23 16.85
CA VAL A 735 -8.22 20.25 17.75
C VAL A 735 -8.85 20.29 19.12
N GLU A 736 -9.05 21.49 19.69
CA GLU A 736 -9.64 21.65 21.02
C GLU A 736 -11.04 21.04 21.08
N ARG A 737 -11.90 21.39 20.11
CA ARG A 737 -13.28 20.87 20.03
C ARG A 737 -13.32 19.38 19.78
N GLU A 738 -12.53 18.90 18.84
CA GLU A 738 -12.51 17.48 18.46
C GLU A 738 -11.92 16.59 19.57
N MET A 739 -10.85 17.03 20.24
CA MET A 739 -10.26 16.29 21.35
C MET A 739 -11.20 16.18 22.54
N LYS A 740 -11.98 17.23 22.83
CA LYS A 740 -13.03 17.20 23.86
C LYS A 740 -14.11 16.16 23.52
N TYR A 741 -14.57 16.15 22.28
CA TYR A 741 -15.53 15.16 21.80
C TYR A 741 -14.99 13.74 21.92
N ARG A 742 -13.76 13.47 21.43
CA ARG A 742 -13.15 12.13 21.49
C ARG A 742 -12.92 11.63 22.90
N LYS A 743 -12.54 12.51 23.81
CA LYS A 743 -12.41 12.18 25.22
C LYS A 743 -13.75 11.76 25.82
N TRP A 744 -14.81 12.50 25.56
CA TRP A 744 -16.15 12.21 26.07
C TRP A 744 -16.71 10.90 25.49
N MET A 745 -16.55 10.67 24.19
CA MET A 745 -17.05 9.48 23.48
C MET A 745 -16.13 8.26 23.55
N HIS A 746 -15.01 8.35 24.25
CA HIS A 746 -14.01 7.30 24.34
C HIS A 746 -13.55 6.83 22.95
N TYR A 747 -12.97 7.76 22.17
CA TYR A 747 -12.32 7.48 20.89
C TYR A 747 -10.81 7.73 20.92
N PRO A 748 -10.03 7.17 19.99
CA PRO A 748 -8.63 7.52 19.85
C PRO A 748 -8.44 9.05 19.72
N PRO A 749 -7.40 9.61 20.32
CA PRO A 749 -6.22 8.97 20.93
C PRO A 749 -6.35 8.57 22.41
N TYR A 750 -7.52 8.73 23.03
CA TYR A 750 -7.72 8.42 24.45
C TYR A 750 -7.89 6.94 24.75
N VAL A 751 -8.30 6.16 23.77
CA VAL A 751 -8.46 4.71 23.86
C VAL A 751 -7.80 4.01 22.65
N ALA A 752 -7.39 2.78 22.84
CA ALA A 752 -7.06 1.89 21.73
C ALA A 752 -8.32 1.34 21.09
N LEU A 753 -8.34 1.20 19.76
CA LEU A 753 -9.49 0.75 19.01
C LEU A 753 -9.09 -0.37 18.04
N ALA A 754 -9.94 -1.38 17.91
CA ALA A 754 -9.84 -2.37 16.86
C ALA A 754 -11.19 -2.63 16.20
N ASN A 755 -11.17 -2.91 14.90
CA ASN A 755 -12.33 -3.35 14.13
C ASN A 755 -12.15 -4.83 13.78
N VAL A 756 -13.06 -5.67 14.23
CA VAL A 756 -13.09 -7.11 13.92
C VAL A 756 -14.19 -7.34 12.89
N ILE A 757 -13.79 -7.73 11.67
CA ILE A 757 -14.73 -7.94 10.56
C ILE A 757 -14.87 -9.43 10.29
N ILE A 758 -16.11 -9.90 10.27
CA ILE A 758 -16.50 -11.26 9.92
C ILE A 758 -17.14 -11.21 8.54
N GLN A 759 -16.66 -12.06 7.63
CA GLN A 759 -17.09 -12.02 6.24
C GLN A 759 -17.34 -13.41 5.66
N SER A 760 -18.35 -13.53 4.79
CA SER A 760 -18.60 -14.75 3.99
C SER A 760 -19.32 -14.41 2.68
N SER A 761 -19.21 -15.31 1.71
CA SER A 761 -20.02 -15.25 0.49
C SER A 761 -21.52 -15.57 0.75
N ARG A 762 -21.85 -16.17 1.90
CA ARG A 762 -23.19 -16.51 2.34
C ARG A 762 -23.59 -15.59 3.51
N LEU A 763 -24.73 -14.90 3.37
CA LEU A 763 -25.20 -13.94 4.36
C LEU A 763 -25.48 -14.61 5.72
N GLU A 764 -26.18 -15.75 5.69
CA GLU A 764 -26.60 -16.49 6.87
C GLU A 764 -25.39 -16.96 7.68
N GLU A 765 -24.35 -17.40 6.99
CA GLU A 765 -23.10 -17.88 7.59
C GLU A 765 -22.34 -16.73 8.27
N ALA A 766 -22.17 -15.60 7.57
CA ALA A 766 -21.53 -14.42 8.14
C ALA A 766 -22.29 -13.88 9.36
N ALA A 767 -23.63 -13.86 9.30
CA ALA A 767 -24.49 -13.42 10.40
C ALA A 767 -24.41 -14.37 11.60
N ALA A 768 -24.45 -15.70 11.36
CA ALA A 768 -24.31 -16.71 12.40
C ALA A 768 -22.98 -16.62 13.13
N TRP A 769 -21.87 -16.52 12.39
CA TRP A 769 -20.54 -16.34 12.96
C TRP A 769 -20.42 -15.05 13.78
N ALA A 770 -20.94 -13.94 13.24
CA ALA A 770 -20.93 -12.66 13.94
C ALA A 770 -21.74 -12.71 15.24
N ALA A 771 -22.92 -13.33 15.21
CA ALA A 771 -23.74 -13.51 16.39
C ALA A 771 -23.07 -14.42 17.43
N SER A 772 -22.43 -15.52 17.02
CA SER A 772 -21.74 -16.44 17.92
C SER A 772 -20.54 -15.78 18.60
N LEU A 773 -19.70 -15.09 17.83
CA LEU A 773 -18.58 -14.34 18.41
C LEU A 773 -19.06 -13.18 19.30
N GLY A 774 -20.18 -12.51 18.92
CA GLY A 774 -20.82 -11.48 19.73
C GLY A 774 -21.33 -12.00 21.09
N ARG A 775 -22.00 -13.17 21.13
CA ARG A 775 -22.41 -13.83 22.38
C ARG A 775 -21.22 -14.19 23.26
N TRP A 776 -20.14 -14.72 22.67
CA TRP A 776 -18.91 -15.00 23.41
C TRP A 776 -18.35 -13.75 24.07
N PHE A 777 -18.28 -12.62 23.36
CA PHE A 777 -17.83 -11.34 23.92
C PHE A 777 -18.75 -10.86 25.08
N GLN A 778 -20.05 -11.15 25.04
CA GLN A 778 -20.99 -10.78 26.10
C GLN A 778 -20.87 -11.69 27.33
N SER A 779 -20.59 -12.98 27.14
CA SER A 779 -20.45 -13.96 28.23
C SER A 779 -19.06 -13.95 28.88
N THR A 780 -18.03 -13.40 28.19
CA THR A 780 -16.65 -13.39 28.68
C THR A 780 -16.37 -12.11 29.45
N HIS A 781 -15.75 -12.25 30.64
CA HIS A 781 -15.32 -11.09 31.41
C HIS A 781 -14.07 -10.47 30.75
N LEU A 782 -14.26 -9.26 30.22
CA LEU A 782 -13.23 -8.53 29.48
C LEU A 782 -12.82 -7.26 30.25
N ASP A 783 -11.76 -7.35 31.01
CA ASP A 783 -11.26 -6.23 31.83
C ASP A 783 -10.90 -5.01 30.98
N GLY A 784 -11.69 -3.92 31.14
CA GLY A 784 -11.42 -2.63 30.51
C GLY A 784 -11.58 -2.59 29.00
N VAL A 785 -12.27 -3.58 28.40
CA VAL A 785 -12.61 -3.61 26.96
C VAL A 785 -14.10 -3.52 26.75
N ARG A 786 -14.53 -2.50 26.02
CA ARG A 786 -15.93 -2.33 25.58
C ARG A 786 -16.07 -2.83 24.15
N VAL A 787 -17.04 -3.69 23.91
CA VAL A 787 -17.38 -4.23 22.58
C VAL A 787 -18.70 -3.63 22.10
N LEU A 788 -18.71 -3.12 20.88
CA LEU A 788 -19.88 -2.60 20.17
C LEU A 788 -20.19 -3.53 18.99
N GLY A 789 -21.45 -3.82 18.78
CA GLY A 789 -21.90 -4.78 17.76
C GLY A 789 -22.21 -6.15 18.37
N PRO A 790 -22.39 -7.23 17.55
CA PRO A 790 -22.16 -7.21 16.09
C PRO A 790 -23.18 -6.35 15.33
N ALA A 791 -22.69 -5.68 14.30
CA ALA A 791 -23.50 -4.87 13.41
C ALA A 791 -23.13 -5.16 11.95
N THR A 792 -24.03 -4.85 11.02
CA THR A 792 -23.69 -4.86 9.59
C THR A 792 -22.59 -3.85 9.34
N ALA A 793 -21.52 -4.22 8.62
CA ALA A 793 -20.47 -3.28 8.30
C ALA A 793 -21.01 -2.14 7.41
N PRO A 794 -20.44 -0.90 7.48
CA PRO A 794 -20.90 0.24 6.67
C PRO A 794 -20.95 -0.06 5.17
N ILE A 795 -20.00 -0.85 4.67
CA ILE A 795 -20.11 -1.49 3.36
C ILE A 795 -20.49 -2.94 3.59
N ALA A 796 -21.79 -3.21 3.59
CA ALA A 796 -22.36 -4.52 3.93
C ALA A 796 -21.92 -5.64 2.98
N ARG A 797 -21.59 -5.31 1.71
CA ARG A 797 -21.21 -6.28 0.69
C ARG A 797 -20.16 -5.73 -0.26
N ILE A 798 -19.02 -6.43 -0.38
CA ILE A 798 -17.94 -6.12 -1.35
C ILE A 798 -17.67 -7.37 -2.18
N LYS A 799 -17.69 -7.25 -3.53
CA LYS A 799 -17.41 -8.37 -4.46
C LYS A 799 -18.16 -9.67 -4.09
N ARG A 800 -19.45 -9.54 -3.76
CA ARG A 800 -20.34 -10.64 -3.32
C ARG A 800 -20.01 -11.23 -1.95
N ILE A 801 -19.16 -10.62 -1.14
CA ILE A 801 -18.84 -11.02 0.24
C ILE A 801 -19.61 -10.14 1.21
N TYR A 802 -20.43 -10.75 2.07
CA TYR A 802 -21.17 -10.08 3.13
C TYR A 802 -20.28 -9.85 4.34
N ARG A 803 -20.46 -8.72 5.03
CA ARG A 803 -19.58 -8.26 6.11
C ARG A 803 -20.38 -7.81 7.31
N PHE A 804 -20.00 -8.34 8.47
CA PHE A 804 -20.40 -7.87 9.80
C PHE A 804 -19.16 -7.43 10.55
N HIS A 805 -19.34 -6.56 11.55
CA HIS A 805 -18.20 -6.15 12.34
C HIS A 805 -18.53 -5.93 13.82
N LEU A 806 -17.48 -5.95 14.63
CA LEU A 806 -17.50 -5.56 16.04
C LEU A 806 -16.39 -4.53 16.25
N VAL A 807 -16.70 -3.46 16.96
CA VAL A 807 -15.73 -2.42 17.32
C VAL A 807 -15.36 -2.57 18.77
N LEU A 808 -14.08 -2.82 19.04
CA LEU A 808 -13.51 -2.97 20.38
C LEU A 808 -12.81 -1.68 20.79
N LYS A 809 -13.11 -1.18 21.99
CA LYS A 809 -12.48 -0.01 22.60
C LYS A 809 -11.85 -0.39 23.93
N ALA A 810 -10.60 0.00 24.20
CA ALA A 810 -9.93 -0.29 25.45
C ALA A 810 -9.08 0.89 25.93
N GLY A 811 -9.09 1.17 27.22
CA GLY A 811 -8.25 2.20 27.80
C GLY A 811 -6.75 1.85 27.74
N LYS A 812 -6.43 0.57 27.75
CA LYS A 812 -5.05 0.05 27.66
C LYS A 812 -4.91 -0.84 26.43
N ARG A 813 -3.89 -0.59 25.60
CA ARG A 813 -3.60 -1.38 24.42
C ARG A 813 -3.33 -2.86 24.70
N GLN A 814 -2.67 -3.17 25.82
CA GLN A 814 -2.40 -4.54 26.23
C GLN A 814 -3.70 -5.34 26.47
N ALA A 815 -4.71 -4.72 27.10
CA ALA A 815 -6.01 -5.34 27.28
C ALA A 815 -6.67 -5.63 25.92
N LEU A 816 -6.64 -4.68 24.99
CA LEU A 816 -7.17 -4.89 23.63
C LEU A 816 -6.46 -6.04 22.92
N ALA A 817 -5.12 -6.06 22.91
CA ALA A 817 -4.33 -7.11 22.26
C ALA A 817 -4.60 -8.51 22.85
N ARG A 818 -4.72 -8.61 24.20
CA ARG A 818 -5.08 -9.86 24.90
C ARG A 818 -6.47 -10.33 24.46
N THR A 819 -7.45 -9.44 24.48
CA THR A 819 -8.84 -9.76 24.08
C THR A 819 -8.90 -10.22 22.64
N LEU A 820 -8.17 -9.56 21.71
CA LEU A 820 -8.14 -9.96 20.31
C LEU A 820 -7.52 -11.35 20.11
N ARG A 821 -6.45 -11.69 20.84
CA ARG A 821 -5.88 -13.05 20.77
C ARG A 821 -6.85 -14.11 21.31
N LEU A 822 -7.56 -13.83 22.41
CA LEU A 822 -8.61 -14.72 22.93
C LEU A 822 -9.74 -14.88 21.92
N ALA A 823 -10.18 -13.79 21.29
CA ALA A 823 -11.23 -13.85 20.26
C ALA A 823 -10.80 -14.66 19.02
N LEU A 824 -9.52 -14.57 18.64
CA LEU A 824 -8.97 -15.40 17.57
C LEU A 824 -8.94 -16.88 17.94
N ALA A 825 -8.55 -17.22 19.16
CA ALA A 825 -8.59 -18.61 19.63
C ALA A 825 -10.03 -19.15 19.70
N GLU A 826 -10.96 -18.33 20.19
CA GLU A 826 -12.39 -18.70 20.21
C GLU A 826 -12.98 -18.85 18.81
N ALA A 827 -12.55 -18.03 17.85
CA ALA A 827 -13.00 -18.19 16.47
C ALA A 827 -12.64 -19.56 15.88
N ASP A 828 -11.51 -20.15 16.28
CA ASP A 828 -11.15 -21.52 15.89
C ASP A 828 -12.09 -22.54 16.54
N THR A 829 -12.44 -22.37 17.83
CA THR A 829 -13.42 -23.20 18.54
C THR A 829 -14.80 -23.12 17.88
N LEU A 830 -15.21 -21.92 17.47
CA LEU A 830 -16.47 -21.68 16.75
C LEU A 830 -16.42 -22.10 15.27
N SER A 831 -15.32 -22.70 14.80
CA SER A 831 -15.12 -23.12 13.42
C SER A 831 -15.22 -21.97 12.41
N ILE A 832 -14.87 -20.75 12.80
CA ILE A 832 -14.80 -19.59 11.90
C ILE A 832 -13.46 -19.62 11.17
N PRO A 833 -13.42 -19.81 9.85
CA PRO A 833 -12.15 -19.88 9.13
C PRO A 833 -11.36 -18.57 9.27
N ARG A 834 -10.07 -18.66 9.56
CA ARG A 834 -9.20 -17.50 9.77
C ARG A 834 -9.23 -16.49 8.62
N ARG A 835 -9.39 -16.95 7.37
CA ARG A 835 -9.51 -16.09 6.17
C ARG A 835 -10.81 -15.26 6.16
N ASN A 836 -11.81 -15.65 6.95
CA ASN A 836 -13.11 -14.99 7.06
C ASN A 836 -13.17 -14.00 8.22
N LEU A 837 -12.12 -13.96 9.05
CA LEU A 837 -11.98 -13.07 10.19
C LEU A 837 -10.83 -12.08 9.94
N ILE A 838 -11.16 -10.80 9.96
CA ILE A 838 -10.19 -9.72 9.77
C ILE A 838 -10.11 -8.94 11.08
N VAL A 839 -8.89 -8.80 11.61
CA VAL A 839 -8.60 -7.93 12.75
C VAL A 839 -7.86 -6.70 12.25
N ASP A 840 -8.41 -5.52 12.47
CA ASP A 840 -7.82 -4.25 12.11
C ASP A 840 -7.59 -3.40 13.36
N VAL A 841 -6.36 -3.43 13.86
CA VAL A 841 -5.94 -2.66 15.03
C VAL A 841 -5.61 -1.24 14.59
N ASP A 842 -6.09 -0.24 15.36
CA ASP A 842 -6.00 1.19 15.03
C ASP A 842 -6.54 1.48 13.63
N ALA A 843 -7.74 0.99 13.37
CA ALA A 843 -8.42 1.21 12.11
C ALA A 843 -8.54 2.72 11.82
N VAL A 844 -7.97 3.14 10.69
CA VAL A 844 -8.09 4.53 10.22
C VAL A 844 -9.48 4.76 9.63
N ASN A 845 -10.09 3.71 9.09
CA ASN A 845 -11.41 3.75 8.50
C ASN A 845 -12.24 2.57 9.03
N LEU A 846 -13.43 2.86 9.53
CA LEU A 846 -14.37 1.84 10.03
C LEU A 846 -15.37 1.39 8.94
N MET A 847 -15.23 1.84 7.70
CA MET A 847 -16.07 1.46 6.57
C MET A 847 -15.73 0.09 5.98
#